data_02dad16a5933b1c91c9b416b806a7627
#
_entry.id   02dad16a5933b1c91c9b416b806a7627
#
_cell.length_a   1.000
_cell.length_b   1.000
_cell.length_c   1.000
_cell.angle_alpha   90.00
_cell.angle_beta   90.00
_cell.angle_gamma   90.00
#
_symmetry.space_group_name_H-M   'P 1'
#
loop_
_entity.id
_entity.type
_entity.pdbx_description
1 polymer ?
#
loop_
_entity_poly.entity_id
_entity_poly.type
_entity_poly.pdbx_seq_one_letter_code
_entity_poly.pdbx_strand_id
1 'polypeptide(L)'
;MIIIIITIILIIVNFIKIIYIYIYIYIYIYIYIYIYIYIYIYIYNLYIHLVNLRDFRLVQIMIFAIEEINRSESLLPNVTIGYRIYDTCGSRLSTMSAIIGVINGQDFGSRDRCNGLVRSSNTKPTCECLSNRKYYPSFFRTIASDYHQSRALVYIVKHFGWSWVGAVNSDNEYGNIGMAAFLQIAQEEGICVEYSVKFYRTETEKLKKVVDIIKKGTAKVIVSFVSFVEMGLLIDQLSIQKIAGFQMIGVESWITTKNYFTPNSFNSLGGSLGFAVRKIYIEGFADYVMKEFWDTAFPCSQSEGNSSQYAFNSSRYEELLEQKNYNEDIFEQRESSNVYKAVHAVAHSLHSLLNLTIQPQEVLGALKNVNFTIKMGDHVWFDSTGGAVAQYEVVNWQQDSDGLFQFKSVGYYDASLPPLQRLMLNTKNIIWAGGQLKKPISVCSESCPPGTRKASQKGRPVCCYDCIPCAEGEISNQTGITVLVAILFYSKKDTPIIKANNSELSFLLLFSLTLCFLCSLTFIGRPTEWSCMLRHTAFGITFVLCISCVLGKTIVVLMAFKATLPGSNVMKWFGPAQQRLSVLAFTLIQVLICVLWLTISPPFPYKNMKYYKEKIILECNLGSTIGFWAVLGYIGLLAALCFILSFMARKLPDNFNEAKFITFSMLIFCAVWITFIPAYVSSPGKFSVAVEIFAILASSFGLLFCIFAPKCYIILLKPEQNTKQNIMGKTTYKAY
;
A
#
# COMPACT_ATOMS: atom_id res chain seq x y z
N MET A 1 92.20 2.74 -39.71
CA MET A 1 91.74 4.11 -39.40
C MET A 1 90.24 4.33 -39.77
N ILE A 2 89.77 3.96 -40.96
CA ILE A 2 88.39 4.16 -41.36
C ILE A 2 87.37 3.41 -40.46
N ILE A 3 87.63 2.15 -40.09
CA ILE A 3 86.76 1.34 -39.21
C ILE A 3 86.65 1.99 -37.82
N ILE A 4 87.70 2.52 -37.23
CA ILE A 4 87.68 3.19 -35.94
C ILE A 4 86.83 4.46 -36.01
N ILE A 5 86.89 5.23 -37.08
CA ILE A 5 86.12 6.45 -37.27
C ILE A 5 84.63 6.10 -37.42
N ILE A 6 84.26 5.04 -38.17
CA ILE A 6 82.88 4.58 -38.31
C ILE A 6 82.30 4.08 -36.94
N THR A 7 83.10 3.36 -36.15
CA THR A 7 82.72 2.89 -34.82
C THR A 7 82.49 4.05 -33.85
N ILE A 8 83.35 5.09 -33.90
CA ILE A 8 83.17 6.29 -33.07
C ILE A 8 81.90 7.07 -33.50
N ILE A 9 81.63 7.18 -34.78
CA ILE A 9 80.42 7.85 -35.28
C ILE A 9 79.17 7.09 -34.86
N LEU A 10 79.18 5.75 -34.95
CA LEU A 10 78.05 4.94 -34.50
C LEU A 10 77.80 5.06 -32.99
N ILE A 11 78.85 5.12 -32.18
CA ILE A 11 78.74 5.33 -30.73
C ILE A 11 78.16 6.72 -30.44
N ILE A 12 78.63 7.76 -31.13
CA ILE A 12 78.15 9.13 -30.97
C ILE A 12 76.64 9.23 -31.39
N VAL A 13 76.27 8.63 -32.52
CA VAL A 13 74.88 8.59 -32.98
C VAL A 13 73.95 7.86 -31.99
N ASN A 14 74.39 6.74 -31.43
CA ASN A 14 73.65 6.04 -30.41
C ASN A 14 73.56 6.85 -29.10
N PHE A 15 74.60 7.53 -28.70
CA PHE A 15 74.59 8.40 -27.52
C PHE A 15 73.65 9.59 -27.70
N ILE A 16 73.63 10.20 -28.88
CA ILE A 16 72.68 11.27 -29.23
C ILE A 16 71.22 10.73 -29.21
N LYS A 17 70.96 9.53 -29.74
CA LYS A 17 69.64 8.90 -29.65
C LYS A 17 69.21 8.66 -28.22
N ILE A 18 70.07 8.18 -27.35
CA ILE A 18 69.79 7.95 -25.96
C ILE A 18 69.45 9.29 -25.24
N ILE A 19 70.25 10.34 -25.51
CA ILE A 19 69.98 11.67 -24.92
C ILE A 19 68.64 12.21 -25.47
N TYR A 20 68.33 12.03 -26.73
CA TYR A 20 67.05 12.47 -27.31
C TYR A 20 65.85 11.74 -26.67
N ILE A 21 65.94 10.41 -26.49
CA ILE A 21 64.92 9.63 -25.80
C ILE A 21 64.75 10.07 -24.32
N TYR A 22 65.89 10.34 -23.64
CA TYR A 22 65.84 10.83 -22.25
C TYR A 22 65.18 12.19 -22.11
N ILE A 23 65.50 13.13 -23.03
CA ILE A 23 64.86 14.45 -23.09
C ILE A 23 63.37 14.33 -23.41
N TYR A 24 63.00 13.44 -24.35
CA TYR A 24 61.62 13.21 -24.73
C TYR A 24 60.78 12.64 -23.55
N ILE A 25 61.34 11.66 -22.85
CA ILE A 25 60.73 11.08 -21.64
C ILE A 25 60.60 12.14 -20.54
N TYR A 26 61.64 12.95 -20.34
CA TYR A 26 61.63 14.01 -19.33
C TYR A 26 60.58 15.08 -19.64
N ILE A 27 60.48 15.51 -20.90
CA ILE A 27 59.44 16.45 -21.31
C ILE A 27 58.03 15.84 -21.18
N TYR A 28 57.86 14.57 -21.54
CA TYR A 28 56.60 13.87 -21.38
C TYR A 28 56.14 13.75 -19.95
N ILE A 29 57.07 13.37 -19.04
CA ILE A 29 56.79 13.30 -17.62
C ILE A 29 56.50 14.70 -17.05
N TYR A 30 57.23 15.72 -17.47
CA TYR A 30 56.99 17.10 -17.04
C TYR A 30 55.64 17.62 -17.48
N ILE A 31 55.23 17.37 -18.71
CA ILE A 31 53.89 17.72 -19.24
C ILE A 31 52.80 16.96 -18.50
N TYR A 32 53.02 15.65 -18.24
CA TYR A 32 52.07 14.83 -17.52
C TYR A 32 51.86 15.32 -16.09
N ILE A 33 52.96 15.63 -15.39
CA ILE A 33 52.89 16.18 -14.01
C ILE A 33 52.23 17.56 -14.01
N TYR A 34 52.54 18.41 -15.01
CA TYR A 34 51.97 19.74 -15.14
C TYR A 34 50.44 19.67 -15.38
N ILE A 35 50.00 18.81 -16.31
CA ILE A 35 48.57 18.55 -16.57
C ILE A 35 47.90 17.97 -15.32
N TYR A 36 48.54 17.02 -14.64
CA TYR A 36 48.01 16.43 -13.40
C TYR A 36 47.84 17.47 -12.28
N ILE A 37 48.85 18.31 -12.07
CA ILE A 37 48.81 19.41 -11.09
C ILE A 37 47.74 20.43 -11.48
N TYR A 38 47.65 20.80 -12.80
CA TYR A 38 46.67 21.75 -13.28
C TYR A 38 45.23 21.22 -13.10
N ILE A 39 45.00 19.95 -13.46
CA ILE A 39 43.71 19.28 -13.23
C ILE A 39 43.41 19.17 -11.71
N TYR A 40 44.43 18.85 -10.93
CA TYR A 40 44.24 18.77 -9.47
C TYR A 40 43.92 20.12 -8.85
N ILE A 41 44.62 21.20 -9.26
CA ILE A 41 44.33 22.57 -8.79
C ILE A 41 42.97 23.04 -9.32
N TYR A 42 42.61 22.72 -10.56
CA TYR A 42 41.32 23.07 -11.14
C TYR A 42 40.16 22.34 -10.41
N ILE A 43 40.30 21.05 -10.18
CA ILE A 43 39.33 20.26 -9.40
C ILE A 43 39.29 20.74 -7.95
N TYR A 44 40.45 21.03 -7.34
CA TYR A 44 40.54 21.53 -5.98
C TYR A 44 39.89 22.90 -5.80
N ASN A 45 40.12 23.83 -6.73
CA ASN A 45 39.44 25.13 -6.73
C ASN A 45 37.94 25.00 -7.03
N LEU A 46 37.54 24.10 -7.92
CA LEU A 46 36.12 23.84 -8.20
C LEU A 46 35.40 23.25 -6.96
N TYR A 47 36.10 22.42 -6.17
CA TYR A 47 35.52 21.82 -4.95
C TYR A 47 35.46 22.80 -3.77
N ILE A 48 36.35 23.77 -3.70
CA ILE A 48 36.40 24.75 -2.59
C ILE A 48 35.36 25.86 -2.73
N HIS A 49 34.88 26.14 -3.94
CA HIS A 49 34.00 27.28 -4.20
C HIS A 49 32.57 26.93 -4.59
N LEU A 50 32.19 25.64 -4.58
CA LEU A 50 30.78 25.26 -4.81
C LEU A 50 30.02 25.28 -3.49
N VAL A 51 29.38 26.42 -3.23
CA VAL A 51 28.33 26.51 -2.21
C VAL A 51 27.22 25.54 -2.60
N ASN A 52 26.92 24.56 -1.75
CA ASN A 52 25.76 23.73 -1.93
C ASN A 52 24.49 24.56 -1.68
N LEU A 53 23.84 25.01 -2.73
CA LEU A 53 22.66 25.88 -2.67
C LEU A 53 21.52 25.26 -1.85
N ARG A 54 21.40 23.93 -1.80
CA ARG A 54 20.43 23.25 -0.97
C ARG A 54 20.72 23.42 0.51
N ASP A 55 21.95 23.16 0.93
CA ASP A 55 22.35 23.25 2.33
C ASP A 55 22.38 24.71 2.79
N PHE A 56 22.83 25.62 1.92
CA PHE A 56 22.74 27.07 2.16
C PHE A 56 21.30 27.51 2.43
N ARG A 57 20.35 27.09 1.60
CA ARG A 57 18.92 27.41 1.77
C ARG A 57 18.36 26.88 3.09
N LEU A 58 18.75 25.64 3.50
CA LEU A 58 18.31 25.07 4.78
C LEU A 58 18.85 25.83 5.98
N VAL A 59 20.05 26.38 5.88
CA VAL A 59 20.61 27.29 6.88
C VAL A 59 19.85 28.60 6.92
N GLN A 60 19.62 29.22 5.78
CA GLN A 60 18.93 30.51 5.69
C GLN A 60 17.49 30.45 6.20
N ILE A 61 16.75 29.37 5.94
CA ILE A 61 15.39 29.24 6.48
C ILE A 61 15.39 29.11 8.01
N MET A 62 16.40 28.45 8.59
CA MET A 62 16.55 28.38 10.04
C MET A 62 16.77 29.78 10.63
N ILE A 63 17.69 30.55 10.04
CA ILE A 63 17.99 31.93 10.49
C ILE A 63 16.75 32.81 10.34
N PHE A 64 16.10 32.78 9.16
CA PHE A 64 14.89 33.52 8.88
C PHE A 64 13.78 33.25 9.93
N ALA A 65 13.53 31.97 10.23
CA ALA A 65 12.53 31.58 11.23
C ALA A 65 12.89 32.10 12.63
N ILE A 66 14.15 32.05 13.02
CA ILE A 66 14.64 32.55 14.31
C ILE A 66 14.48 34.06 14.38
N GLU A 67 14.84 34.83 13.34
CA GLU A 67 14.66 36.28 13.29
C GLU A 67 13.19 36.66 13.33
N GLU A 68 12.32 35.92 12.62
CA GLU A 68 10.88 36.13 12.67
C GLU A 68 10.32 35.97 14.10
N ILE A 69 10.75 34.90 14.80
CA ILE A 69 10.36 34.66 16.19
C ILE A 69 10.88 35.77 17.11
N ASN A 70 12.14 36.16 16.95
CA ASN A 70 12.75 37.22 17.76
C ASN A 70 12.11 38.61 17.55
N ARG A 71 11.45 38.84 16.42
CA ARG A 71 10.65 40.07 16.14
C ARG A 71 9.19 39.92 16.61
N SER A 72 8.77 38.73 17.04
CA SER A 72 7.39 38.49 17.44
C SER A 72 7.11 39.02 18.85
N GLU A 73 6.08 39.85 19.01
CA GLU A 73 5.59 40.26 20.32
C GLU A 73 4.75 39.22 21.05
N SER A 74 4.23 38.21 20.30
CA SER A 74 3.33 37.20 20.84
C SER A 74 4.03 35.87 21.17
N LEU A 75 5.09 35.50 20.43
CA LEU A 75 5.83 34.25 20.63
C LEU A 75 7.19 34.58 21.26
N LEU A 76 7.44 34.11 22.48
CA LEU A 76 8.65 34.37 23.27
C LEU A 76 8.92 35.86 23.52
N PRO A 77 7.96 36.65 24.06
CA PRO A 77 8.18 38.06 24.32
C PRO A 77 9.36 38.26 25.28
N ASN A 78 10.25 39.19 24.95
CA ASN A 78 11.48 39.50 25.71
C ASN A 78 12.51 38.37 25.84
N VAL A 79 12.38 37.29 25.03
CA VAL A 79 13.35 36.19 24.96
C VAL A 79 13.88 36.08 23.55
N THR A 80 15.18 36.14 23.35
CA THR A 80 15.83 35.97 22.05
C THR A 80 16.40 34.57 21.91
N ILE A 81 16.12 33.95 20.76
CA ILE A 81 16.73 32.66 20.37
C ILE A 81 17.96 32.97 19.53
N GLY A 82 19.11 32.37 19.92
CA GLY A 82 20.32 32.37 19.11
C GLY A 82 20.48 31.02 18.35
N TYR A 83 21.45 30.98 17.44
CA TYR A 83 21.80 29.80 16.70
C TYR A 83 23.32 29.60 16.59
N ARG A 84 23.75 28.35 16.41
CA ARG A 84 25.10 27.97 16.04
C ARG A 84 25.05 26.97 14.90
N ILE A 85 25.82 27.21 13.85
CA ILE A 85 25.84 26.40 12.63
C ILE A 85 27.25 25.84 12.47
N TYR A 86 27.34 24.56 12.25
CA TYR A 86 28.60 23.85 12.02
C TYR A 86 28.55 23.18 10.65
N ASP A 87 29.57 23.44 9.81
CA ASP A 87 29.75 22.69 8.60
C ASP A 87 30.38 21.32 8.94
N THR A 88 29.67 20.28 8.61
CA THR A 88 30.11 18.90 8.84
C THR A 88 30.91 18.34 7.67
N CYS A 89 31.07 19.09 6.58
CA CYS A 89 31.73 18.66 5.34
C CYS A 89 31.23 17.30 4.84
N GLY A 90 29.98 16.92 5.18
CA GLY A 90 29.42 15.61 4.91
C GLY A 90 30.15 14.43 5.57
N SER A 91 30.98 14.67 6.58
CA SER A 91 31.78 13.68 7.30
C SER A 91 31.11 13.25 8.62
N ARG A 92 31.05 11.95 8.87
CA ARG A 92 30.55 11.43 10.17
C ARG A 92 31.41 11.87 11.35
N LEU A 93 32.72 11.90 11.18
CA LEU A 93 33.66 12.33 12.22
C LEU A 93 33.46 13.82 12.52
N SER A 94 33.38 14.67 11.49
CA SER A 94 33.13 16.10 11.66
C SER A 94 31.76 16.36 12.29
N THR A 95 30.73 15.57 11.92
CA THR A 95 29.41 15.63 12.55
C THR A 95 29.48 15.29 14.04
N MET A 96 30.16 14.21 14.41
CA MET A 96 30.32 13.85 15.82
C MET A 96 31.13 14.89 16.60
N SER A 97 32.18 15.41 15.99
CA SER A 97 32.99 16.50 16.58
C SER A 97 32.15 17.74 16.80
N ALA A 98 31.34 18.14 15.81
CA ALA A 98 30.41 19.27 15.92
C ALA A 98 29.38 19.07 17.04
N ILE A 99 28.79 17.89 17.16
CA ILE A 99 27.83 17.54 18.22
C ILE A 99 28.50 17.64 19.61
N ILE A 100 29.70 17.08 19.76
CA ILE A 100 30.48 17.14 21.01
C ILE A 100 30.81 18.60 21.35
N GLY A 101 31.19 19.40 20.35
CA GLY A 101 31.46 20.82 20.50
C GLY A 101 30.25 21.61 20.99
N VAL A 102 29.09 21.36 20.41
CA VAL A 102 27.81 21.96 20.87
C VAL A 102 27.49 21.58 22.31
N ILE A 103 27.63 20.29 22.67
CA ILE A 103 27.32 19.80 24.03
C ILE A 103 28.28 20.40 25.06
N ASN A 104 29.58 20.54 24.73
CA ASN A 104 30.58 21.06 25.63
C ASN A 104 30.69 22.59 25.66
N GLY A 105 29.86 23.29 24.85
CA GLY A 105 29.91 24.76 24.75
C GLY A 105 31.22 25.29 24.14
N GLN A 106 32.01 24.46 23.47
CA GLN A 106 33.27 24.85 22.86
C GLN A 106 33.07 25.42 21.48
N ASP A 107 33.60 26.61 21.22
CA ASP A 107 33.73 27.15 19.87
C ASP A 107 34.94 26.52 19.18
N PHE A 108 34.71 25.57 18.29
CA PHE A 108 35.73 25.16 17.34
C PHE A 108 35.97 26.30 16.37
N GLY A 109 36.98 27.13 16.66
CA GLY A 109 37.37 28.23 15.78
C GLY A 109 37.58 27.73 14.35
N SER A 110 37.26 28.57 13.37
CA SER A 110 37.17 28.37 11.93
C SER A 110 38.44 27.87 11.19
N ARG A 111 39.30 27.08 11.81
CA ARG A 111 40.61 26.68 11.25
C ARG A 111 40.72 25.25 10.77
N ASP A 112 39.82 24.35 11.08
CA ASP A 112 39.84 23.01 10.52
C ASP A 112 39.14 22.98 9.17
N ARG A 113 39.90 23.37 8.14
CA ARG A 113 39.53 23.14 6.75
C ARG A 113 39.26 21.65 6.56
N CYS A 114 38.22 21.34 5.80
CA CYS A 114 37.82 19.98 5.42
C CYS A 114 38.98 19.27 4.65
N ASN A 115 40.04 18.96 5.34
CA ASN A 115 41.16 18.24 4.79
C ASN A 115 40.95 16.74 4.95
N GLY A 116 40.30 16.13 4.01
CA GLY A 116 40.22 14.68 3.93
C GLY A 116 39.09 14.23 3.05
N LEU A 117 39.40 13.35 2.12
CA LEU A 117 38.42 12.52 1.38
C LEU A 117 37.60 11.69 2.36
N VAL A 118 36.54 12.24 2.91
CA VAL A 118 35.63 11.52 3.78
C VAL A 118 34.32 11.33 3.06
N ARG A 119 34.05 10.06 2.76
CA ARG A 119 32.79 9.61 2.17
C ARG A 119 31.65 9.96 3.09
N SER A 120 30.81 10.90 2.67
CA SER A 120 29.55 11.23 3.33
C SER A 120 28.62 10.04 3.30
N SER A 121 28.30 9.47 4.43
CA SER A 121 27.08 8.70 4.59
C SER A 121 26.11 9.60 5.34
N ASN A 122 25.17 10.18 4.59
CA ASN A 122 24.08 10.93 5.16
C ASN A 122 23.17 9.99 5.95
N THR A 123 23.34 9.91 7.26
CA THR A 123 22.30 9.39 8.16
C THR A 123 21.17 10.42 8.14
N LYS A 124 20.22 10.24 7.24
CA LYS A 124 19.03 11.11 7.20
C LYS A 124 18.20 10.83 8.47
N PRO A 125 17.60 11.85 9.10
CA PRO A 125 16.75 11.71 10.30
C PRO A 125 15.43 10.97 9.99
N THR A 126 15.28 10.46 8.78
CA THR A 126 14.11 9.73 8.28
C THR A 126 14.11 8.25 8.62
N CYS A 127 15.26 7.70 9.13
CA CYS A 127 15.33 6.28 9.52
C CYS A 127 14.24 5.91 10.53
N GLU A 128 13.53 4.80 10.27
CA GLU A 128 12.55 4.24 11.22
C GLU A 128 13.20 3.81 12.54
N CYS A 129 14.48 3.47 12.52
CA CYS A 129 15.26 3.11 13.71
C CYS A 129 15.18 4.17 14.81
N LEU A 130 15.07 5.46 14.45
CA LEU A 130 14.98 6.59 15.39
C LEU A 130 13.59 6.75 16.02
N SER A 131 12.57 6.05 15.53
CA SER A 131 11.22 6.03 16.13
C SER A 131 11.13 5.21 17.41
N ASN A 132 12.19 4.45 17.74
CA ASN A 132 12.22 3.64 18.96
C ASN A 132 12.47 4.49 20.19
N ARG A 133 11.41 4.84 20.92
CA ARG A 133 11.43 5.68 22.12
C ARG A 133 12.24 5.12 23.28
N LYS A 134 12.46 3.81 23.31
CA LYS A 134 13.30 3.17 24.35
C LYS A 134 14.78 3.56 24.18
N TYR A 135 15.24 3.67 22.93
CA TYR A 135 16.64 4.02 22.63
C TYR A 135 16.82 5.52 22.38
N TYR A 136 15.80 6.19 21.83
CA TYR A 136 15.86 7.61 21.45
C TYR A 136 14.70 8.41 22.05
N PRO A 137 14.62 8.52 23.40
CA PRO A 137 13.48 9.16 24.08
C PRO A 137 13.35 10.65 23.77
N SER A 138 14.46 11.31 23.43
CA SER A 138 14.55 12.74 23.17
C SER A 138 14.50 13.13 21.69
N PHE A 139 14.36 12.14 20.79
CA PHE A 139 14.37 12.41 19.35
C PHE A 139 12.98 12.84 18.86
N PHE A 140 12.91 14.00 18.20
CA PHE A 140 11.73 14.51 17.49
C PHE A 140 12.12 14.87 16.06
N ARG A 141 11.17 14.76 15.12
CA ARG A 141 11.40 15.10 13.73
C ARG A 141 10.16 15.69 13.07
N THR A 142 10.33 16.74 12.30
CA THR A 142 9.29 17.39 11.50
C THR A 142 9.18 16.82 10.08
N ILE A 143 10.02 15.83 9.76
CA ILE A 143 9.95 15.01 8.55
C ILE A 143 9.46 13.60 8.91
N ALA A 144 8.60 13.03 8.09
CA ALA A 144 8.09 11.69 8.34
C ALA A 144 9.16 10.59 8.18
N SER A 145 8.94 9.46 8.84
CA SER A 145 9.79 8.27 8.72
C SER A 145 9.72 7.65 7.32
N ASP A 146 10.83 7.10 6.85
CA ASP A 146 10.92 6.34 5.61
C ASP A 146 9.96 5.13 5.56
N TYR A 147 9.56 4.61 6.72
CA TYR A 147 8.53 3.58 6.82
C TYR A 147 7.20 4.04 6.21
N HIS A 148 6.78 5.28 6.48
CA HIS A 148 5.55 5.84 5.91
C HIS A 148 5.66 6.03 4.40
N GLN A 149 6.85 6.40 3.91
CA GLN A 149 7.10 6.51 2.48
C GLN A 149 7.05 5.16 1.78
N SER A 150 7.66 4.12 2.37
CA SER A 150 7.59 2.74 1.88
C SER A 150 6.15 2.23 1.83
N ARG A 151 5.37 2.55 2.86
CA ARG A 151 3.94 2.22 2.90
C ARG A 151 3.15 2.95 1.82
N ALA A 152 3.43 4.22 1.60
CA ALA A 152 2.79 5.02 0.54
C ALA A 152 3.10 4.45 -0.86
N LEU A 153 4.34 3.98 -1.10
CA LEU A 153 4.71 3.29 -2.35
C LEU A 153 3.84 2.03 -2.59
N VAL A 154 3.60 1.24 -1.54
CA VAL A 154 2.71 0.07 -1.64
C VAL A 154 1.27 0.48 -1.96
N TYR A 155 0.78 1.59 -1.39
CA TYR A 155 -0.55 2.12 -1.71
C TYR A 155 -0.69 2.50 -3.20
N ILE A 156 0.30 3.16 -3.81
CA ILE A 156 0.30 3.46 -5.25
C ILE A 156 0.28 2.18 -6.07
N VAL A 157 1.19 1.24 -5.79
CA VAL A 157 1.30 -0.03 -6.53
C VAL A 157 -0.02 -0.80 -6.48
N LYS A 158 -0.64 -0.87 -5.30
CA LYS A 158 -1.94 -1.53 -5.10
C LYS A 158 -3.10 -0.80 -5.78
N HIS A 159 -3.11 0.55 -5.72
CA HIS A 159 -4.14 1.38 -6.35
C HIS A 159 -4.24 1.12 -7.85
N PHE A 160 -3.12 0.96 -8.52
CA PHE A 160 -3.09 0.69 -9.96
C PHE A 160 -3.21 -0.81 -10.31
N GLY A 161 -3.29 -1.69 -9.32
CA GLY A 161 -3.44 -3.13 -9.53
C GLY A 161 -2.17 -3.80 -10.06
N TRP A 162 -1.00 -3.22 -9.78
CA TRP A 162 0.29 -3.83 -10.14
C TRP A 162 0.66 -4.89 -9.11
N SER A 163 0.71 -6.13 -9.52
CA SER A 163 1.08 -7.28 -8.66
C SER A 163 2.49 -7.81 -8.90
N TRP A 164 3.20 -7.25 -9.90
CA TRP A 164 4.53 -7.69 -10.31
C TRP A 164 5.43 -6.49 -10.52
N VAL A 165 6.43 -6.28 -9.66
CA VAL A 165 7.28 -5.08 -9.67
C VAL A 165 8.75 -5.45 -9.56
N GLY A 166 9.62 -4.63 -10.16
CA GLY A 166 11.05 -4.60 -9.89
C GLY A 166 11.34 -3.69 -8.70
N ALA A 167 12.39 -3.97 -7.94
CA ALA A 167 12.85 -3.17 -6.82
C ALA A 167 14.33 -2.79 -6.99
N VAL A 168 14.63 -1.50 -6.87
CA VAL A 168 15.99 -0.96 -6.99
C VAL A 168 16.27 -0.01 -5.84
N ASN A 169 17.39 -0.19 -5.14
CA ASN A 169 17.77 0.71 -4.07
C ASN A 169 19.27 1.05 -4.05
N SER A 170 19.61 2.16 -3.43
CA SER A 170 21.00 2.47 -3.12
C SER A 170 21.51 1.54 -2.01
N ASP A 171 22.75 1.03 -2.14
CA ASP A 171 23.39 0.17 -1.15
C ASP A 171 24.02 1.01 -0.01
N ASN A 172 23.16 1.79 0.65
CA ASN A 172 23.45 2.56 1.84
C ASN A 172 22.32 2.36 2.87
N GLU A 173 22.49 2.90 4.06
CA GLU A 173 21.52 2.73 5.14
C GLU A 173 20.09 3.17 4.74
N TYR A 174 19.97 4.33 4.10
CA TYR A 174 18.69 4.87 3.61
C TYR A 174 17.98 3.92 2.65
N GLY A 175 18.67 3.52 1.57
CA GLY A 175 18.10 2.65 0.56
C GLY A 175 17.78 1.25 1.08
N ASN A 176 18.67 0.69 1.92
CA ASN A 176 18.50 -0.66 2.45
C ASN A 176 17.31 -0.74 3.43
N ILE A 177 17.18 0.23 4.36
CA ILE A 177 16.07 0.23 5.33
C ILE A 177 14.74 0.51 4.66
N GLY A 178 14.68 1.54 3.80
CA GLY A 178 13.43 1.87 3.10
C GLY A 178 12.96 0.75 2.18
N MET A 179 13.86 0.14 1.41
CA MET A 179 13.51 -0.99 0.55
C MET A 179 13.10 -2.23 1.35
N ALA A 180 13.77 -2.54 2.46
CA ALA A 180 13.36 -3.66 3.32
C ALA A 180 11.94 -3.46 3.87
N ALA A 181 11.59 -2.25 4.31
CA ALA A 181 10.24 -1.92 4.74
C ALA A 181 9.22 -2.06 3.59
N PHE A 182 9.56 -1.58 2.38
CA PHE A 182 8.71 -1.76 1.20
C PHE A 182 8.46 -3.24 0.89
N LEU A 183 9.52 -4.06 0.84
CA LEU A 183 9.43 -5.49 0.52
C LEU A 183 8.55 -6.25 1.52
N GLN A 184 8.68 -5.93 2.81
CA GLN A 184 7.86 -6.53 3.85
C GLN A 184 6.37 -6.20 3.66
N ILE A 185 6.04 -4.90 3.51
CA ILE A 185 4.65 -4.45 3.35
C ILE A 185 4.06 -4.97 2.03
N ALA A 186 4.85 -4.98 0.95
CA ALA A 186 4.44 -5.49 -0.35
C ALA A 186 4.06 -6.99 -0.28
N GLN A 187 4.85 -7.80 0.45
CA GLN A 187 4.54 -9.20 0.69
C GLN A 187 3.24 -9.40 1.48
N GLU A 188 2.99 -8.58 2.50
CA GLU A 188 1.76 -8.60 3.30
C GLU A 188 0.53 -8.25 2.43
N GLU A 189 0.69 -7.37 1.46
CA GLU A 189 -0.37 -6.90 0.56
C GLU A 189 -0.50 -7.72 -0.75
N GLY A 190 0.26 -8.82 -0.87
CA GLY A 190 0.18 -9.73 -2.01
C GLY A 190 0.84 -9.22 -3.30
N ILE A 191 1.76 -8.26 -3.19
CA ILE A 191 2.58 -7.76 -4.30
C ILE A 191 3.85 -8.59 -4.36
N CYS A 192 4.17 -9.14 -5.54
CA CYS A 192 5.37 -9.91 -5.76
C CYS A 192 6.46 -9.07 -6.42
N VAL A 193 7.68 -9.29 -6.00
CA VAL A 193 8.87 -8.61 -6.52
C VAL A 193 9.65 -9.58 -7.39
N GLU A 194 9.87 -9.23 -8.66
CA GLU A 194 10.62 -10.02 -9.62
C GLU A 194 12.10 -10.08 -9.27
N TYR A 195 12.67 -8.92 -9.02
CA TYR A 195 14.04 -8.75 -8.60
C TYR A 195 14.14 -7.62 -7.59
N SER A 196 15.10 -7.75 -6.65
CA SER A 196 15.50 -6.70 -5.73
C SER A 196 17.00 -6.53 -5.85
N VAL A 197 17.44 -5.38 -6.39
CA VAL A 197 18.84 -5.10 -6.70
C VAL A 197 19.29 -3.80 -6.07
N LYS A 198 20.58 -3.77 -5.68
CA LYS A 198 21.16 -2.62 -5.01
C LYS A 198 22.55 -2.31 -5.55
N PHE A 199 22.94 -1.04 -5.51
CA PHE A 199 24.24 -0.57 -5.96
C PHE A 199 24.72 0.62 -5.14
N TYR A 200 26.02 0.87 -5.16
CA TYR A 200 26.65 2.02 -4.52
C TYR A 200 27.40 2.85 -5.56
N ARG A 201 27.54 4.16 -5.32
CA ARG A 201 28.11 5.14 -6.27
C ARG A 201 29.51 4.79 -6.80
N THR A 202 30.34 4.08 -6.03
CA THR A 202 31.70 3.70 -6.45
C THR A 202 31.77 2.37 -7.22
N GLU A 203 30.64 1.64 -7.35
CA GLU A 203 30.60 0.30 -7.91
C GLU A 203 30.00 0.32 -9.34
N THR A 204 30.72 0.93 -10.29
CA THR A 204 30.24 1.11 -11.68
C THR A 204 29.92 -0.22 -12.37
N GLU A 205 30.67 -1.28 -12.13
CA GLU A 205 30.41 -2.61 -12.71
C GLU A 205 29.15 -3.26 -12.11
N LYS A 206 28.88 -3.04 -10.84
CA LYS A 206 27.63 -3.50 -10.21
C LYS A 206 26.42 -2.74 -10.74
N LEU A 207 26.58 -1.42 -10.99
CA LEU A 207 25.54 -0.60 -11.60
C LEU A 207 25.19 -1.08 -13.01
N LYS A 208 26.18 -1.44 -13.85
CA LYS A 208 25.92 -2.03 -15.17
C LYS A 208 25.11 -3.33 -15.07
N LYS A 209 25.47 -4.23 -14.12
CA LYS A 209 24.72 -5.46 -13.86
C LYS A 209 23.28 -5.19 -13.42
N VAL A 210 23.06 -4.16 -12.59
CA VAL A 210 21.71 -3.73 -12.18
C VAL A 210 20.89 -3.32 -13.40
N VAL A 211 21.47 -2.53 -14.30
CA VAL A 211 20.81 -2.09 -15.54
C VAL A 211 20.53 -3.27 -16.48
N ASP A 212 21.43 -4.25 -16.56
CA ASP A 212 21.19 -5.48 -17.33
C ASP A 212 20.04 -6.33 -16.76
N ILE A 213 19.90 -6.37 -15.42
CA ILE A 213 18.77 -7.05 -14.78
C ILE A 213 17.47 -6.33 -15.08
N ILE A 214 17.43 -4.99 -15.00
CA ILE A 214 16.28 -4.18 -15.37
C ILE A 214 15.88 -4.46 -16.83
N LYS A 215 16.85 -4.48 -17.74
CA LYS A 215 16.62 -4.74 -19.16
C LYS A 215 16.03 -6.12 -19.45
N LYS A 216 16.44 -7.14 -18.71
CA LYS A 216 15.96 -8.51 -18.82
C LYS A 216 14.64 -8.78 -18.07
N GLY A 217 14.29 -7.89 -17.13
CA GLY A 217 13.11 -8.02 -16.29
C GLY A 217 11.81 -7.94 -17.09
N THR A 218 10.80 -8.66 -16.61
CA THR A 218 9.45 -8.66 -17.17
C THR A 218 8.54 -7.65 -16.50
N ALA A 219 8.87 -7.23 -15.28
CA ALA A 219 8.14 -6.20 -14.54
C ALA A 219 8.18 -4.85 -15.28
N LYS A 220 7.01 -4.31 -15.58
CA LYS A 220 6.86 -3.01 -16.25
C LYS A 220 6.85 -1.83 -15.27
N VAL A 221 6.80 -2.11 -13.99
CA VAL A 221 6.85 -1.11 -12.91
C VAL A 221 8.04 -1.39 -12.02
N ILE A 222 8.84 -0.35 -11.77
CA ILE A 222 10.05 -0.42 -10.95
C ILE A 222 9.89 0.55 -9.79
N VAL A 223 9.97 0.03 -8.58
CA VAL A 223 10.00 0.85 -7.35
C VAL A 223 11.46 1.14 -7.00
N SER A 224 11.79 2.41 -6.91
CA SER A 224 13.16 2.88 -6.66
C SER A 224 13.27 3.61 -5.33
N PHE A 225 13.95 2.99 -4.37
CA PHE A 225 14.31 3.60 -3.09
C PHE A 225 15.81 3.98 -3.13
N VAL A 226 16.13 4.94 -3.97
CA VAL A 226 17.50 5.32 -4.32
C VAL A 226 17.78 6.72 -3.81
N SER A 227 18.97 6.94 -3.25
CA SER A 227 19.40 8.27 -2.82
C SER A 227 19.80 9.14 -4.02
N PHE A 228 19.80 10.45 -3.80
CA PHE A 228 20.00 11.47 -4.83
C PHE A 228 21.21 11.19 -5.75
N VAL A 229 22.39 10.99 -5.21
CA VAL A 229 23.62 10.82 -6.03
C VAL A 229 23.58 9.55 -6.86
N GLU A 230 23.15 8.45 -6.23
CA GLU A 230 23.06 7.14 -6.89
C GLU A 230 22.00 7.13 -7.98
N MET A 231 20.91 7.91 -7.81
CA MET A 231 19.88 8.01 -8.85
C MET A 231 20.39 8.69 -10.11
N GLY A 232 21.21 9.74 -10.00
CA GLY A 232 21.86 10.35 -11.15
C GLY A 232 22.66 9.35 -11.97
N LEU A 233 23.49 8.55 -11.29
CA LEU A 233 24.31 7.51 -11.95
C LEU A 233 23.43 6.43 -12.63
N LEU A 234 22.32 6.05 -12.00
CA LEU A 234 21.38 5.09 -12.60
C LEU A 234 20.74 5.66 -13.87
N ILE A 235 20.30 6.92 -13.83
CA ILE A 235 19.71 7.64 -14.96
C ILE A 235 20.70 7.71 -16.12
N ASP A 236 21.95 8.07 -15.85
CA ASP A 236 23.00 8.14 -16.86
C ASP A 236 23.21 6.78 -17.55
N GLN A 237 23.29 5.70 -16.77
CA GLN A 237 23.46 4.37 -17.35
C GLN A 237 22.24 3.87 -18.13
N LEU A 238 21.02 4.17 -17.67
CA LEU A 238 19.79 3.86 -18.40
C LEU A 238 19.74 4.63 -19.73
N SER A 239 20.13 5.90 -19.70
CA SER A 239 20.18 6.77 -20.90
C SER A 239 21.23 6.31 -21.91
N ILE A 240 22.44 5.96 -21.45
CA ILE A 240 23.53 5.43 -22.30
C ILE A 240 23.08 4.14 -23.00
N GLN A 241 22.42 3.24 -22.29
CA GLN A 241 21.95 1.98 -22.84
C GLN A 241 20.60 2.10 -23.56
N LYS A 242 20.02 3.30 -23.63
CA LYS A 242 18.70 3.62 -24.26
C LYS A 242 17.58 2.69 -23.76
N ILE A 243 17.57 2.42 -22.46
CA ILE A 243 16.54 1.58 -21.83
C ILE A 243 15.34 2.44 -21.49
N ALA A 244 14.17 2.06 -22.00
CA ALA A 244 12.90 2.74 -21.77
C ALA A 244 11.74 1.71 -21.72
N GLY A 245 10.51 2.16 -21.47
CA GLY A 245 9.32 1.31 -21.52
C GLY A 245 8.94 0.67 -20.19
N PHE A 246 9.48 1.16 -19.08
CA PHE A 246 9.06 0.82 -17.73
C PHE A 246 8.59 2.06 -16.96
N GLN A 247 7.68 1.88 -16.04
CA GLN A 247 7.16 2.92 -15.15
C GLN A 247 8.01 2.98 -13.88
N MET A 248 8.72 4.08 -13.67
CA MET A 248 9.45 4.29 -12.43
C MET A 248 8.53 4.88 -11.36
N ILE A 249 8.62 4.35 -10.14
CA ILE A 249 7.96 4.88 -8.95
C ILE A 249 9.04 5.28 -7.95
N GLY A 250 9.04 6.55 -7.57
CA GLY A 250 10.12 7.16 -6.82
C GLY A 250 9.78 7.66 -5.43
N VAL A 251 10.85 7.99 -4.71
CA VAL A 251 10.84 8.57 -3.37
C VAL A 251 11.26 10.03 -3.39
N GLU A 252 11.00 10.75 -2.29
CA GLU A 252 11.28 12.19 -2.17
C GLU A 252 12.73 12.57 -2.47
N SER A 253 13.68 11.66 -2.20
CA SER A 253 15.11 11.94 -2.33
C SER A 253 15.55 12.31 -3.74
N TRP A 254 14.78 11.98 -4.77
CA TRP A 254 15.16 12.24 -6.15
C TRP A 254 14.03 12.71 -7.06
N ILE A 255 12.77 12.44 -6.71
CA ILE A 255 11.64 12.62 -7.63
C ILE A 255 11.41 14.09 -8.07
N THR A 256 11.83 15.05 -7.27
CA THR A 256 11.71 16.49 -7.56
C THR A 256 13.00 17.16 -7.97
N THR A 257 14.01 16.38 -8.34
CA THR A 257 15.33 16.90 -8.73
C THR A 257 15.37 17.33 -10.19
N LYS A 258 15.44 18.63 -10.43
CA LYS A 258 15.49 19.19 -11.79
C LYS A 258 16.76 18.87 -12.54
N ASN A 259 17.90 18.71 -11.86
CA ASN A 259 19.20 18.42 -12.47
C ASN A 259 19.22 17.11 -13.28
N TYR A 260 18.23 16.24 -13.10
CA TYR A 260 18.09 15.01 -13.88
C TYR A 260 17.34 15.21 -15.19
N PHE A 261 16.73 16.36 -15.42
CA PHE A 261 15.97 16.62 -16.62
C PHE A 261 16.87 16.98 -17.81
N THR A 262 17.17 15.95 -18.58
CA THR A 262 17.77 16.09 -19.90
C THR A 262 16.86 15.41 -20.93
N PRO A 263 16.89 15.75 -22.20
CA PRO A 263 16.12 15.05 -23.22
C PRO A 263 16.36 13.53 -23.20
N ASN A 264 17.59 13.11 -22.94
CA ASN A 264 17.95 11.69 -22.88
C ASN A 264 17.36 10.99 -21.65
N SER A 265 17.41 11.62 -20.49
CA SER A 265 16.85 11.05 -19.25
C SER A 265 15.33 10.98 -19.29
N PHE A 266 14.68 11.97 -19.94
CA PHE A 266 13.23 11.99 -20.08
C PHE A 266 12.72 10.86 -20.98
N ASN A 267 13.48 10.47 -22.00
CA ASN A 267 13.13 9.30 -22.81
C ASN A 267 13.06 7.99 -21.99
N SER A 268 13.89 7.87 -20.96
CA SER A 268 13.92 6.69 -20.08
C SER A 268 12.94 6.79 -18.92
N LEU A 269 12.78 7.97 -18.33
CA LEU A 269 12.05 8.18 -17.07
C LEU A 269 10.84 9.10 -17.18
N GLY A 270 10.56 9.67 -18.34
CA GLY A 270 9.36 10.49 -18.56
C GLY A 270 8.11 9.72 -18.15
N GLY A 271 7.21 10.37 -17.41
CA GLY A 271 6.05 9.73 -16.82
C GLY A 271 6.28 9.12 -15.44
N SER A 272 7.49 9.23 -14.87
CA SER A 272 7.75 8.75 -13.50
C SER A 272 6.75 9.34 -12.50
N LEU A 273 6.33 8.52 -11.54
CA LEU A 273 5.49 8.92 -10.41
C LEU A 273 6.29 8.84 -9.13
N GLY A 274 5.97 9.66 -8.14
CA GLY A 274 6.60 9.52 -6.85
C GLY A 274 6.05 10.44 -5.80
N PHE A 275 6.53 10.25 -4.58
CA PHE A 275 6.16 11.05 -3.42
C PHE A 275 7.16 12.17 -3.22
N ALA A 276 6.66 13.37 -3.03
CA ALA A 276 7.42 14.57 -2.70
C ALA A 276 6.90 15.18 -1.41
N VAL A 277 7.77 15.87 -0.68
CA VAL A 277 7.33 16.75 0.42
C VAL A 277 6.41 17.81 -0.18
N ARG A 278 5.31 18.11 0.50
CA ARG A 278 4.35 19.12 0.05
C ARG A 278 5.02 20.48 -0.11
N LYS A 279 4.77 21.14 -1.24
CA LYS A 279 5.27 22.48 -1.48
C LYS A 279 4.49 23.46 -0.63
N ILE A 280 5.19 24.23 0.19
CA ILE A 280 4.63 25.29 1.03
C ILE A 280 5.39 26.58 0.72
N TYR A 281 4.65 27.62 0.43
CA TYR A 281 5.22 28.94 0.20
C TYR A 281 5.40 29.66 1.54
N ILE A 282 6.64 30.08 1.84
CA ILE A 282 6.97 30.84 3.05
C ILE A 282 7.13 32.30 2.65
N GLU A 283 6.19 33.12 3.05
CA GLU A 283 6.13 34.54 2.70
C GLU A 283 7.39 35.27 3.18
N GLY A 284 7.97 36.12 2.31
CA GLY A 284 9.18 36.88 2.59
C GLY A 284 10.49 36.11 2.59
N PHE A 285 10.45 34.77 2.57
CA PHE A 285 11.67 33.95 2.61
C PHE A 285 12.47 34.04 1.30
N ALA A 286 11.81 34.11 0.16
CA ALA A 286 12.48 34.22 -1.13
C ALA A 286 13.32 35.50 -1.22
N ASP A 287 12.73 36.63 -0.84
CA ASP A 287 13.41 37.93 -0.84
C ASP A 287 14.57 37.98 0.17
N TYR A 288 14.36 37.36 1.34
CA TYR A 288 15.40 37.23 2.36
C TYR A 288 16.60 36.42 1.82
N VAL A 289 16.38 35.26 1.24
CA VAL A 289 17.46 34.41 0.70
C VAL A 289 18.21 35.10 -0.44
N MET A 290 17.49 35.79 -1.31
CA MET A 290 18.14 36.53 -2.41
C MET A 290 19.06 37.62 -1.88
N LYS A 291 18.61 38.41 -0.94
CA LYS A 291 19.42 39.45 -0.31
C LYS A 291 20.66 38.86 0.37
N GLU A 292 20.51 37.89 1.23
CA GLU A 292 21.61 37.27 1.97
C GLU A 292 22.59 36.52 1.03
N PHE A 293 22.10 35.89 -0.05
CA PHE A 293 22.95 35.25 -1.04
C PHE A 293 23.83 36.26 -1.75
N TRP A 294 23.26 37.40 -2.20
CA TRP A 294 24.01 38.41 -2.92
C TRP A 294 24.99 39.14 -1.99
N ASP A 295 24.59 39.48 -0.78
CA ASP A 295 25.46 40.11 0.21
C ASP A 295 26.65 39.21 0.61
N THR A 296 26.44 37.89 0.64
CA THR A 296 27.49 36.92 0.99
C THR A 296 28.38 36.56 -0.19
N ALA A 297 27.78 36.35 -1.37
CA ALA A 297 28.50 35.94 -2.56
C ALA A 297 29.29 37.08 -3.22
N PHE A 298 28.81 38.29 -3.07
CA PHE A 298 29.38 39.50 -3.65
C PHE A 298 29.45 40.62 -2.61
N PRO A 299 30.33 40.52 -1.61
CA PRO A 299 30.49 41.55 -0.61
C PRO A 299 31.02 42.83 -1.29
N CYS A 300 30.10 43.71 -1.68
CA CYS A 300 30.46 45.07 -2.05
C CYS A 300 30.86 45.82 -0.81
N SER A 301 32.15 46.08 -0.62
CA SER A 301 32.65 46.95 0.43
C SER A 301 32.00 48.32 0.26
N GLN A 302 31.08 48.68 1.15
CA GLN A 302 30.67 50.05 1.36
C GLN A 302 31.86 50.82 1.93
N SER A 303 32.81 51.22 1.08
CA SER A 303 33.74 52.28 1.41
C SER A 303 33.03 53.58 1.15
N GLU A 304 32.59 54.23 2.22
CA GLU A 304 32.28 55.68 2.23
C GLU A 304 33.52 56.42 1.73
N GLY A 305 33.50 56.99 0.56
CA GLY A 305 34.52 57.93 0.13
C GLY A 305 34.87 57.87 -1.34
N ASN A 306 34.32 58.79 -2.11
CA ASN A 306 34.75 59.31 -3.44
C ASN A 306 34.55 58.43 -4.67
N SER A 307 33.56 58.89 -5.42
CA SER A 307 33.33 58.76 -6.86
C SER A 307 34.54 58.40 -7.72
N SER A 308 34.54 57.19 -8.31
CA SER A 308 34.81 57.03 -9.74
C SER A 308 34.58 55.59 -10.20
N GLN A 309 33.63 55.40 -11.08
CA GLN A 309 33.60 54.45 -12.18
C GLN A 309 33.96 52.98 -11.88
N TYR A 310 33.12 52.29 -11.09
CA TYR A 310 32.75 50.90 -11.46
C TYR A 310 31.23 50.79 -11.29
N ALA A 311 30.53 51.31 -12.30
CA ALA A 311 29.14 50.89 -12.53
C ALA A 311 29.17 49.38 -12.78
N PHE A 312 28.92 48.61 -11.72
CA PHE A 312 28.59 47.19 -11.90
C PHE A 312 27.35 47.19 -12.78
N ASN A 313 27.53 46.66 -14.02
CA ASN A 313 26.49 46.63 -15.03
C ASN A 313 25.24 46.01 -14.42
N SER A 314 24.23 46.78 -14.14
CA SER A 314 22.88 46.32 -13.78
C SER A 314 22.28 45.36 -14.79
N SER A 315 22.76 45.44 -16.08
CA SER A 315 22.41 44.55 -17.13
C SER A 315 22.79 43.06 -16.85
N ARG A 316 23.89 42.80 -16.16
CA ARG A 316 24.34 41.45 -15.84
C ARG A 316 23.56 40.85 -14.64
N TYR A 317 23.02 41.70 -13.80
CA TYR A 317 22.11 41.35 -12.73
C TYR A 317 20.74 40.92 -13.28
N GLU A 318 20.22 41.68 -14.25
CA GLU A 318 18.97 41.37 -14.95
C GLU A 318 19.13 40.11 -15.83
N GLU A 319 20.27 39.90 -16.49
CA GLU A 319 20.56 38.74 -17.32
C GLU A 319 20.67 37.43 -16.49
N LEU A 320 21.18 37.49 -15.25
CA LEU A 320 21.19 36.37 -14.30
C LEU A 320 19.79 36.10 -13.67
N LEU A 321 18.99 37.13 -13.46
CA LEU A 321 17.60 37.03 -13.04
C LEU A 321 16.69 36.50 -14.14
N GLU A 322 17.01 36.77 -15.42
CA GLU A 322 16.28 36.28 -16.60
C GLU A 322 16.60 34.81 -16.92
N GLN A 323 17.68 34.23 -16.40
CA GLN A 323 17.90 32.78 -16.48
C GLN A 323 16.87 32.08 -15.61
N LYS A 324 15.70 31.84 -16.22
CA LYS A 324 14.48 31.25 -15.63
C LYS A 324 14.72 30.00 -14.77
N ASN A 325 15.79 29.26 -15.02
CA ASN A 325 16.14 28.04 -14.29
C ASN A 325 16.85 28.32 -12.96
N TYR A 326 17.60 29.41 -12.81
CA TYR A 326 18.35 29.71 -11.59
C TYR A 326 17.44 30.15 -10.45
N ASN A 327 16.41 30.95 -10.76
CA ASN A 327 15.44 31.42 -9.80
C ASN A 327 14.59 30.28 -9.19
N GLU A 328 14.18 29.28 -9.99
CA GLU A 328 13.35 28.20 -9.51
C GLU A 328 14.08 27.23 -8.57
N ASP A 329 15.40 27.02 -8.75
CA ASP A 329 16.19 26.13 -7.89
C ASP A 329 16.52 26.76 -6.52
N ILE A 330 16.71 28.09 -6.48
CA ILE A 330 16.89 28.81 -5.22
C ILE A 330 15.57 28.84 -4.42
N PHE A 331 14.41 28.90 -5.10
CA PHE A 331 13.10 29.04 -4.48
C PHE A 331 12.36 27.71 -4.24
N GLU A 332 12.99 26.56 -4.47
CA GLU A 332 12.36 25.28 -4.11
C GLU A 332 12.26 25.10 -2.59
N GLN A 333 11.06 25.33 -2.04
CA GLN A 333 10.83 25.43 -0.60
C GLN A 333 10.34 24.11 0.04
N ARG A 334 10.29 22.99 -0.69
CA ARG A 334 9.74 21.73 -0.17
C ARG A 334 10.41 21.27 1.13
N GLU A 335 11.73 21.22 1.16
CA GLU A 335 12.47 20.79 2.36
C GLU A 335 12.56 21.91 3.42
N SER A 336 12.59 23.16 3.01
CA SER A 336 12.71 24.35 3.87
C SER A 336 11.56 24.44 4.87
N SER A 337 10.36 24.06 4.47
CA SER A 337 9.19 24.09 5.36
C SER A 337 9.34 23.23 6.62
N ASN A 338 10.04 22.09 6.52
CA ASN A 338 10.27 21.21 7.67
C ASN A 338 11.24 21.81 8.67
N VAL A 339 12.26 22.55 8.20
CA VAL A 339 13.19 23.30 9.07
C VAL A 339 12.45 24.43 9.77
N TYR A 340 11.64 25.22 9.06
CA TYR A 340 10.81 26.27 9.62
C TYR A 340 9.87 25.73 10.72
N LYS A 341 9.17 24.61 10.46
CA LYS A 341 8.33 23.94 11.46
C LYS A 341 9.11 23.48 12.69
N ALA A 342 10.34 22.99 12.51
CA ALA A 342 11.18 22.54 13.61
C ALA A 342 11.57 23.69 14.54
N VAL A 343 11.98 24.82 13.97
CA VAL A 343 12.33 26.04 14.75
C VAL A 343 11.12 26.54 15.53
N HIS A 344 9.95 26.64 14.89
CA HIS A 344 8.72 27.04 15.55
C HIS A 344 8.26 26.04 16.63
N ALA A 345 8.47 24.74 16.44
CA ALA A 345 8.13 23.74 17.47
C ALA A 345 8.97 23.93 18.75
N VAL A 346 10.26 24.23 18.60
CA VAL A 346 11.12 24.57 19.72
C VAL A 346 10.66 25.89 20.39
N ALA A 347 10.35 26.91 19.59
CA ALA A 347 9.91 28.21 20.12
C ALA A 347 8.59 28.09 20.90
N HIS A 348 7.60 27.37 20.36
CA HIS A 348 6.32 27.13 21.06
C HIS A 348 6.50 26.31 22.35
N SER A 349 7.43 25.35 22.36
CA SER A 349 7.77 24.58 23.55
C SER A 349 8.39 25.48 24.63
N LEU A 350 9.34 26.34 24.26
CA LEU A 350 9.96 27.28 25.16
C LEU A 350 8.95 28.35 25.67
N HIS A 351 8.07 28.83 24.79
CA HIS A 351 7.02 29.74 25.15
C HIS A 351 6.07 29.19 26.24
N SER A 352 5.73 27.91 26.15
CA SER A 352 4.91 27.25 27.16
C SER A 352 5.59 27.12 28.53
N LEU A 353 6.89 27.34 28.61
CA LEU A 353 7.73 27.24 29.82
C LEU A 353 8.22 28.56 30.34
N LEU A 354 7.78 29.69 29.78
CA LEU A 354 8.30 31.05 30.12
C LEU A 354 8.24 31.40 31.62
N ASN A 355 7.32 30.79 32.38
CA ASN A 355 7.14 31.06 33.82
C ASN A 355 7.74 29.95 34.70
N LEU A 356 8.52 29.03 34.14
CA LEU A 356 9.12 27.89 34.85
C LEU A 356 10.66 27.93 34.74
N THR A 357 11.32 27.27 35.69
CA THR A 357 12.76 27.05 35.58
C THR A 357 13.02 26.06 34.45
N ILE A 358 13.59 26.53 33.34
CA ILE A 358 13.76 25.69 32.12
C ILE A 358 14.80 24.59 32.37
N GLN A 359 14.32 23.36 32.54
CA GLN A 359 15.15 22.15 32.56
C GLN A 359 15.01 21.39 31.24
N PRO A 360 16.04 20.68 30.75
CA PRO A 360 15.96 19.93 29.49
C PRO A 360 14.82 18.94 29.43
N GLN A 361 14.44 18.31 30.54
CA GLN A 361 13.35 17.35 30.64
C GLN A 361 11.97 18.03 30.47
N GLU A 362 11.82 19.26 30.93
CA GLU A 362 10.58 20.05 30.77
C GLU A 362 10.40 20.45 29.31
N VAL A 363 11.47 20.87 28.64
CA VAL A 363 11.45 21.16 27.20
C VAL A 363 11.03 19.92 26.39
N LEU A 364 11.51 18.72 26.75
CA LEU A 364 11.09 17.48 26.13
C LEU A 364 9.62 17.16 26.39
N GLY A 365 9.15 17.46 27.60
CA GLY A 365 7.72 17.34 27.97
C GLY A 365 6.85 18.29 27.15
N ALA A 366 7.27 19.54 27.01
CA ALA A 366 6.60 20.55 26.20
C ALA A 366 6.57 20.19 24.72
N LEU A 367 7.70 19.68 24.16
CA LEU A 367 7.77 19.22 22.78
C LEU A 367 6.81 18.07 22.48
N LYS A 368 6.58 17.15 23.42
CA LYS A 368 5.62 16.06 23.27
C LYS A 368 4.18 16.56 23.08
N ASN A 369 3.87 17.70 23.69
CA ASN A 369 2.54 18.28 23.72
C ASN A 369 2.37 19.44 22.74
N VAL A 370 3.40 19.72 21.93
CA VAL A 370 3.34 20.77 20.91
C VAL A 370 2.20 20.53 19.95
N ASN A 371 1.37 21.56 19.79
CA ASN A 371 0.24 21.57 18.88
C ASN A 371 -0.06 23.02 18.47
N PHE A 372 0.32 23.41 17.26
CA PHE A 372 0.13 24.75 16.74
C PHE A 372 -0.02 24.74 15.21
N THR A 373 -0.51 25.84 14.67
CA THR A 373 -0.61 26.05 13.23
C THR A 373 0.34 27.16 12.82
N ILE A 374 1.20 26.92 11.83
CA ILE A 374 2.06 27.96 11.26
C ILE A 374 1.26 28.93 10.39
N LYS A 375 1.80 30.12 10.11
CA LYS A 375 1.13 31.18 9.33
C LYS A 375 0.58 30.69 7.97
N MET A 376 1.23 29.69 7.36
CA MET A 376 0.83 29.10 6.08
C MET A 376 -0.29 28.07 6.20
N GLY A 377 -0.87 27.87 7.37
CA GLY A 377 -2.01 26.98 7.63
C GLY A 377 -1.66 25.52 7.92
N ASP A 378 -0.39 25.14 7.90
CA ASP A 378 0.01 23.78 8.25
C ASP A 378 -0.02 23.59 9.77
N HIS A 379 -0.62 22.48 10.17
CA HIS A 379 -0.73 22.07 11.56
C HIS A 379 0.47 21.21 11.97
N VAL A 380 1.12 21.53 13.09
CA VAL A 380 2.35 20.89 13.58
C VAL A 380 2.10 20.23 14.92
N TRP A 381 2.25 18.92 14.96
CA TRP A 381 2.24 18.11 16.18
C TRP A 381 3.10 16.88 15.99
N PHE A 382 3.45 16.20 17.07
CA PHE A 382 4.23 14.97 17.03
C PHE A 382 3.40 13.78 17.50
N ASP A 383 3.56 12.65 16.83
CA ASP A 383 2.93 11.39 17.23
C ASP A 383 3.63 10.73 18.43
N SER A 384 3.17 9.59 18.86
CA SER A 384 3.75 8.82 19.98
C SER A 384 5.22 8.40 19.74
N THR A 385 5.66 8.36 18.48
CA THR A 385 7.04 8.08 18.10
C THR A 385 7.92 9.33 18.00
N GLY A 386 7.34 10.54 18.15
CA GLY A 386 7.99 11.83 17.98
C GLY A 386 8.22 12.22 16.53
N GLY A 387 7.51 11.58 15.63
CA GLY A 387 7.52 11.91 14.22
C GLY A 387 6.37 12.82 13.83
N ALA A 388 6.55 13.57 12.75
CA ALA A 388 5.46 14.26 12.09
C ALA A 388 4.56 13.26 11.36
N VAL A 389 3.28 13.59 11.21
CA VAL A 389 2.36 12.81 10.37
C VAL A 389 2.83 12.87 8.92
N ALA A 390 2.87 11.71 8.27
CA ALA A 390 3.32 11.61 6.90
C ALA A 390 2.29 12.19 5.93
N GLN A 391 2.63 13.29 5.30
CA GLN A 391 1.87 13.93 4.24
C GLN A 391 2.78 14.14 3.05
N TYR A 392 2.41 13.56 1.90
CA TYR A 392 3.17 13.65 0.66
C TYR A 392 2.28 14.14 -0.47
N GLU A 393 2.86 14.92 -1.34
CA GLU A 393 2.33 15.20 -2.66
C GLU A 393 2.74 14.09 -3.62
N VAL A 394 1.85 13.67 -4.50
CA VAL A 394 2.19 12.75 -5.59
C VAL A 394 2.49 13.56 -6.84
N VAL A 395 3.72 13.44 -7.33
CA VAL A 395 4.18 14.17 -8.50
C VAL A 395 4.42 13.23 -9.68
N ASN A 396 4.16 13.75 -10.89
CA ASN A 396 4.37 13.06 -12.15
C ASN A 396 5.29 13.88 -13.05
N TRP A 397 6.27 13.22 -13.65
CA TRP A 397 7.20 13.86 -14.61
C TRP A 397 6.52 14.07 -15.94
N GLN A 398 6.32 15.33 -16.31
CA GLN A 398 5.66 15.71 -17.55
C GLN A 398 6.51 16.72 -18.34
N GLN A 399 6.26 16.77 -19.63
CA GLN A 399 6.81 17.79 -20.51
C GLN A 399 5.65 18.68 -20.98
N ASP A 400 5.83 19.98 -20.91
CA ASP A 400 4.84 20.95 -21.35
C ASP A 400 4.87 21.10 -22.89
N SER A 401 3.88 21.81 -23.46
CA SER A 401 3.79 22.12 -24.88
C SER A 401 5.06 22.80 -25.42
N ASP A 402 5.73 23.58 -24.60
CA ASP A 402 6.96 24.30 -24.92
C ASP A 402 8.23 23.45 -24.78
N GLY A 403 8.07 22.15 -24.50
CA GLY A 403 9.20 21.23 -24.30
C GLY A 403 9.88 21.33 -22.95
N LEU A 404 9.36 22.15 -22.03
CA LEU A 404 9.89 22.32 -20.69
C LEU A 404 9.44 21.17 -19.78
N PHE A 405 10.36 20.67 -18.96
CA PHE A 405 10.10 19.60 -17.99
C PHE A 405 9.53 20.16 -16.70
N GLN A 406 8.49 19.50 -16.17
CA GLN A 406 7.84 19.93 -14.93
C GLN A 406 7.41 18.75 -14.05
N PHE A 407 7.35 19.01 -12.74
CA PHE A 407 6.74 18.13 -11.75
C PHE A 407 5.28 18.50 -11.55
N LYS A 408 4.38 17.77 -12.16
CA LYS A 408 2.95 18.05 -12.03
C LYS A 408 2.37 17.31 -10.84
N SER A 409 1.71 18.03 -9.94
CA SER A 409 0.95 17.44 -8.85
C SER A 409 -0.26 16.69 -9.41
N VAL A 410 -0.35 15.40 -9.08
CA VAL A 410 -1.44 14.51 -9.54
C VAL A 410 -2.20 13.89 -8.39
N GLY A 411 -1.86 14.23 -7.15
CA GLY A 411 -2.56 13.76 -5.98
C GLY A 411 -1.78 13.96 -4.69
N TYR A 412 -2.29 13.37 -3.62
CA TYR A 412 -1.64 13.42 -2.32
C TYR A 412 -1.86 12.13 -1.51
N TYR A 413 -0.97 11.92 -0.56
CA TYR A 413 -1.05 10.86 0.43
C TYR A 413 -1.04 11.48 1.83
N ASP A 414 -1.98 11.08 2.69
CA ASP A 414 -2.06 11.53 4.08
C ASP A 414 -2.28 10.33 5.01
N ALA A 415 -1.29 10.06 5.85
CA ALA A 415 -1.31 8.93 6.77
C ALA A 415 -2.31 9.09 7.94
N SER A 416 -2.78 10.31 8.23
CA SER A 416 -3.76 10.58 9.29
C SER A 416 -5.17 10.11 8.92
N LEU A 417 -5.46 9.99 7.63
CA LEU A 417 -6.76 9.61 7.13
C LEU A 417 -7.01 8.09 7.22
N PRO A 418 -8.29 7.68 7.23
CA PRO A 418 -8.64 6.26 7.15
C PRO A 418 -8.03 5.57 5.91
N PRO A 419 -7.74 4.26 5.95
CA PRO A 419 -6.99 3.55 4.91
C PRO A 419 -7.48 3.76 3.47
N LEU A 420 -8.80 3.86 3.27
CA LEU A 420 -9.40 4.07 1.94
C LEU A 420 -9.28 5.52 1.42
N GLN A 421 -8.99 6.48 2.29
CA GLN A 421 -8.88 7.91 1.95
C GLN A 421 -7.44 8.41 1.97
N ARG A 422 -6.47 7.58 2.35
CA ARG A 422 -5.06 7.97 2.48
C ARG A 422 -4.41 8.40 1.18
N LEU A 423 -4.78 7.79 0.07
CA LEU A 423 -4.22 8.10 -1.24
C LEU A 423 -5.33 8.63 -2.14
N MET A 424 -5.21 9.88 -2.55
CA MET A 424 -6.11 10.53 -3.50
C MET A 424 -5.33 10.91 -4.75
N LEU A 425 -5.76 10.40 -5.91
CA LEU A 425 -5.11 10.60 -7.20
C LEU A 425 -6.07 11.12 -8.25
N ASN A 426 -5.66 12.14 -8.98
CA ASN A 426 -6.30 12.57 -10.21
C ASN A 426 -5.68 11.81 -11.39
N THR A 427 -6.17 10.62 -11.63
CA THR A 427 -5.61 9.69 -12.63
C THR A 427 -5.72 10.21 -14.07
N LYS A 428 -6.62 11.18 -14.34
CA LYS A 428 -6.78 11.80 -15.67
C LYS A 428 -5.59 12.67 -16.06
N ASN A 429 -4.86 13.20 -15.08
CA ASN A 429 -3.74 14.10 -15.29
C ASN A 429 -2.39 13.38 -15.31
N ILE A 430 -2.37 12.05 -15.19
CA ILE A 430 -1.13 11.26 -15.18
C ILE A 430 -0.72 10.94 -16.61
N ILE A 431 0.50 11.29 -16.94
CA ILE A 431 1.18 10.84 -18.16
C ILE A 431 2.09 9.67 -17.75
N TRP A 432 1.95 8.55 -18.43
CA TRP A 432 2.70 7.33 -18.14
C TRP A 432 4.00 7.27 -18.94
N ALA A 433 4.85 6.30 -18.60
CA ALA A 433 6.12 6.08 -19.30
C ALA A 433 5.94 6.01 -20.83
N GLY A 434 6.81 6.72 -21.56
CA GLY A 434 6.72 6.85 -23.00
C GLY A 434 5.60 7.76 -23.51
N GLY A 435 5.09 8.68 -22.66
CA GLY A 435 4.04 9.65 -23.04
C GLY A 435 2.64 9.05 -23.18
N GLN A 436 2.42 7.85 -22.66
CA GLN A 436 1.15 7.13 -22.80
C GLN A 436 0.08 7.70 -21.85
N LEU A 437 -1.17 7.74 -22.32
CA LEU A 437 -2.34 8.09 -21.48
C LEU A 437 -2.93 6.87 -20.76
N LYS A 438 -2.59 5.66 -21.22
CA LYS A 438 -3.08 4.41 -20.63
C LYS A 438 -2.06 3.88 -19.62
N LYS A 439 -2.55 3.53 -18.41
CA LYS A 439 -1.70 2.96 -17.36
C LYS A 439 -1.02 1.67 -17.83
N PRO A 440 0.25 1.43 -17.50
CA PRO A 440 0.94 0.18 -17.79
C PRO A 440 0.32 -0.98 -16.98
N ILE A 441 0.35 -2.17 -17.56
CA ILE A 441 -0.03 -3.41 -16.89
C ILE A 441 1.27 -4.07 -16.42
N SER A 442 1.37 -4.34 -15.11
CA SER A 442 2.53 -5.04 -14.51
C SER A 442 2.03 -6.16 -13.61
N VAL A 443 1.83 -7.30 -14.23
CA VAL A 443 1.37 -8.56 -13.59
C VAL A 443 2.24 -9.70 -14.10
N CYS A 444 2.53 -10.69 -13.26
CA CYS A 444 3.29 -11.86 -13.69
C CYS A 444 2.44 -12.78 -14.56
N SER A 445 1.17 -12.97 -14.17
CA SER A 445 0.19 -13.72 -14.95
C SER A 445 -1.08 -12.87 -15.07
N GLU A 446 -1.70 -12.92 -16.24
CA GLU A 446 -3.00 -12.27 -16.45
C GLU A 446 -4.11 -12.97 -15.68
N SER A 447 -5.23 -12.26 -15.43
CA SER A 447 -6.38 -12.86 -14.77
C SER A 447 -6.93 -14.03 -15.57
N CYS A 448 -7.15 -15.16 -14.90
CA CYS A 448 -7.67 -16.34 -15.56
C CYS A 448 -9.04 -16.11 -16.18
N PRO A 449 -9.26 -16.50 -17.45
CA PRO A 449 -10.54 -16.40 -18.10
C PRO A 449 -11.58 -17.31 -17.42
N PRO A 450 -12.90 -17.02 -17.57
CA PRO A 450 -13.95 -17.88 -17.05
C PRO A 450 -13.78 -19.34 -17.50
N GLY A 451 -14.00 -20.28 -16.59
CA GLY A 451 -13.79 -21.72 -16.83
C GLY A 451 -12.37 -22.20 -16.56
N THR A 452 -11.47 -21.33 -16.09
CA THR A 452 -10.11 -21.71 -15.68
C THR A 452 -9.83 -21.28 -14.24
N ARG A 453 -8.91 -22.02 -13.59
CA ARG A 453 -8.44 -21.72 -12.22
C ARG A 453 -6.94 -21.42 -12.18
N LYS A 454 -6.52 -20.68 -11.19
CA LYS A 454 -5.10 -20.39 -10.96
C LYS A 454 -4.39 -21.64 -10.44
N ALA A 455 -3.34 -22.06 -11.13
CA ALA A 455 -2.43 -23.10 -10.70
C ALA A 455 -1.06 -22.48 -10.41
N SER A 456 -0.56 -22.59 -9.17
CA SER A 456 0.74 -22.02 -8.80
C SER A 456 1.87 -22.75 -9.55
N GLN A 457 2.77 -21.98 -10.15
CA GLN A 457 3.97 -22.50 -10.79
C GLN A 457 5.01 -22.90 -9.73
N LYS A 458 5.55 -24.11 -9.84
CA LYS A 458 6.54 -24.62 -8.89
C LYS A 458 7.82 -23.77 -8.94
N GLY A 459 8.26 -23.23 -7.80
CA GLY A 459 9.48 -22.40 -7.71
C GLY A 459 9.32 -20.95 -8.13
N ARG A 460 8.11 -20.47 -8.43
CA ARG A 460 7.82 -19.05 -8.72
C ARG A 460 6.94 -18.42 -7.64
N PRO A 461 6.98 -17.08 -7.50
CA PRO A 461 6.11 -16.34 -6.57
C PRO A 461 4.62 -16.59 -6.86
N VAL A 462 3.77 -16.43 -5.84
CA VAL A 462 2.32 -16.68 -5.92
C VAL A 462 1.57 -15.83 -6.97
N CYS A 463 2.16 -14.73 -7.41
CA CYS A 463 1.61 -13.89 -8.48
C CYS A 463 1.80 -14.51 -9.88
N CYS A 464 2.67 -15.52 -10.00
CA CYS A 464 2.94 -16.23 -11.23
C CYS A 464 2.21 -17.59 -11.19
N TYR A 465 1.18 -17.71 -11.99
CA TYR A 465 0.33 -18.89 -12.05
C TYR A 465 -0.08 -19.18 -13.50
N ASP A 466 -0.34 -20.43 -13.76
CA ASP A 466 -0.94 -20.87 -15.01
C ASP A 466 -2.46 -20.89 -14.87
N CYS A 467 -3.17 -20.60 -15.93
CA CYS A 467 -4.60 -20.76 -16.00
C CYS A 467 -4.93 -22.12 -16.58
N ILE A 468 -5.25 -23.08 -15.72
CA ILE A 468 -5.63 -24.44 -16.16
C ILE A 468 -7.15 -24.56 -16.17
N PRO A 469 -7.75 -25.31 -17.11
CA PRO A 469 -9.18 -25.57 -17.10
C PRO A 469 -9.62 -26.10 -15.74
N CYS A 470 -10.78 -25.65 -15.26
CA CYS A 470 -11.40 -26.22 -14.08
C CYS A 470 -11.68 -27.70 -14.35
N ALA A 471 -11.48 -28.57 -13.35
CA ALA A 471 -11.83 -29.98 -13.47
C ALA A 471 -13.37 -30.12 -13.71
N GLU A 472 -13.79 -31.26 -14.30
CA GLU A 472 -15.20 -31.53 -14.48
C GLU A 472 -15.94 -31.43 -13.14
N GLY A 473 -16.87 -30.47 -13.06
CA GLY A 473 -17.64 -30.13 -11.82
C GLY A 473 -17.14 -28.94 -11.04
N GLU A 474 -16.02 -28.30 -11.37
CA GLU A 474 -15.55 -27.04 -10.77
C GLU A 474 -16.02 -25.82 -11.57
N ILE A 475 -16.69 -24.87 -10.93
CA ILE A 475 -17.13 -23.60 -11.53
C ILE A 475 -16.42 -22.45 -10.83
N SER A 476 -15.78 -21.56 -11.59
CA SER A 476 -14.97 -20.46 -11.06
C SER A 476 -15.75 -19.22 -10.62
N ASN A 477 -17.09 -19.23 -10.58
CA ASN A 477 -17.88 -18.09 -10.13
C ASN A 477 -19.20 -18.50 -9.46
N GLN A 478 -19.15 -18.72 -8.15
CA GLN A 478 -20.22 -19.37 -7.40
C GLN A 478 -21.33 -18.46 -6.89
N THR A 479 -21.15 -17.16 -6.86
CA THR A 479 -22.14 -16.21 -6.27
C THR A 479 -23.29 -15.91 -7.23
N GLY A 480 -23.19 -16.23 -8.50
CA GLY A 480 -24.18 -15.87 -9.53
C GLY A 480 -25.42 -16.77 -9.59
N ILE A 481 -25.33 -18.05 -9.20
CA ILE A 481 -26.42 -19.04 -9.48
C ILE A 481 -27.68 -18.75 -8.66
N THR A 482 -27.56 -18.52 -7.36
CA THR A 482 -28.71 -18.19 -6.49
C THR A 482 -29.37 -16.87 -6.88
N VAL A 483 -28.59 -15.88 -7.26
CA VAL A 483 -29.09 -14.59 -7.75
C VAL A 483 -29.80 -14.77 -9.09
N LEU A 484 -29.26 -15.54 -10.01
CA LEU A 484 -29.90 -15.85 -11.30
C LEU A 484 -31.24 -16.59 -11.10
N VAL A 485 -31.29 -17.56 -10.18
CA VAL A 485 -32.53 -18.27 -9.84
C VAL A 485 -33.56 -17.30 -9.21
N ALA A 486 -33.13 -16.41 -8.34
CA ALA A 486 -33.99 -15.40 -7.73
C ALA A 486 -34.55 -14.42 -8.77
N ILE A 487 -33.72 -13.95 -9.71
CA ILE A 487 -34.14 -13.09 -10.84
C ILE A 487 -35.14 -13.84 -11.72
N LEU A 488 -34.90 -15.10 -12.06
CA LEU A 488 -35.82 -15.92 -12.84
C LEU A 488 -37.19 -16.07 -12.15
N PHE A 489 -37.19 -16.37 -10.86
CA PHE A 489 -38.43 -16.49 -10.07
C PHE A 489 -39.15 -15.15 -9.94
N TYR A 490 -38.45 -14.05 -9.81
CA TYR A 490 -39.03 -12.72 -9.76
C TYR A 490 -39.65 -12.34 -11.13
N SER A 491 -38.91 -12.54 -12.21
CA SER A 491 -39.39 -12.27 -13.59
C SER A 491 -40.63 -13.09 -13.96
N LYS A 492 -40.74 -14.32 -13.45
CA LYS A 492 -41.82 -15.26 -13.75
C LYS A 492 -42.79 -15.45 -12.57
N LYS A 493 -42.86 -14.51 -11.62
CA LYS A 493 -43.64 -14.57 -10.38
C LYS A 493 -45.14 -14.88 -10.60
N ASP A 494 -45.71 -14.48 -11.74
CA ASP A 494 -47.14 -14.64 -12.06
C ASP A 494 -47.48 -15.99 -12.65
N THR A 495 -46.49 -16.83 -12.94
CA THR A 495 -46.74 -18.17 -13.51
C THR A 495 -47.41 -19.13 -12.51
N PRO A 496 -48.24 -20.06 -12.99
CA PRO A 496 -48.98 -20.98 -12.14
C PRO A 496 -48.09 -21.81 -11.18
N ILE A 497 -46.91 -22.24 -11.64
CA ILE A 497 -46.00 -23.07 -10.82
C ILE A 497 -45.44 -22.30 -9.64
N ILE A 498 -45.12 -21.00 -9.78
CA ILE A 498 -44.61 -20.19 -8.69
C ILE A 498 -45.71 -19.85 -7.69
N LYS A 499 -46.90 -19.50 -8.17
CA LYS A 499 -48.06 -19.24 -7.29
C LYS A 499 -48.53 -20.49 -6.52
N ALA A 500 -48.48 -21.69 -7.11
CA ALA A 500 -48.86 -22.93 -6.46
C ALA A 500 -47.86 -23.32 -5.33
N ASN A 501 -46.61 -22.86 -5.38
CA ASN A 501 -45.52 -23.23 -4.45
C ASN A 501 -45.26 -22.24 -3.30
N ASN A 502 -46.24 -21.44 -2.91
CA ASN A 502 -46.09 -20.40 -1.89
C ASN A 502 -44.90 -19.47 -2.21
N SER A 503 -45.12 -18.49 -3.08
CA SER A 503 -44.08 -17.58 -3.59
C SER A 503 -43.29 -16.87 -2.49
N GLU A 504 -43.97 -16.43 -1.40
CA GLU A 504 -43.33 -15.70 -0.32
C GLU A 504 -42.28 -16.54 0.40
N LEU A 505 -42.59 -17.77 0.85
CA LEU A 505 -41.64 -18.66 1.47
C LEU A 505 -40.54 -19.11 0.51
N SER A 506 -40.81 -19.15 -0.79
CA SER A 506 -39.80 -19.48 -1.83
C SER A 506 -38.77 -18.35 -1.96
N PHE A 507 -39.22 -17.08 -2.00
CA PHE A 507 -38.30 -15.94 -2.02
C PHE A 507 -37.50 -15.81 -0.74
N LEU A 508 -38.12 -16.03 0.42
CA LEU A 508 -37.42 -16.01 1.71
C LEU A 508 -36.39 -17.13 1.80
N LEU A 509 -36.69 -18.31 1.24
CA LEU A 509 -35.75 -19.43 1.17
C LEU A 509 -34.57 -19.12 0.21
N LEU A 510 -34.81 -18.51 -0.95
CA LEU A 510 -33.73 -18.08 -1.84
C LEU A 510 -32.85 -17.01 -1.20
N PHE A 511 -33.45 -16.06 -0.49
CA PHE A 511 -32.72 -15.06 0.27
C PHE A 511 -31.85 -15.70 1.36
N SER A 512 -32.42 -16.62 2.16
CA SER A 512 -31.64 -17.31 3.19
C SER A 512 -30.53 -18.19 2.63
N LEU A 513 -30.74 -18.87 1.50
CA LEU A 513 -29.68 -19.60 0.79
C LEU A 513 -28.56 -18.68 0.29
N THR A 514 -28.90 -17.49 -0.20
CA THR A 514 -27.90 -16.48 -0.58
C THR A 514 -27.05 -16.08 0.63
N LEU A 515 -27.69 -15.85 1.77
CA LEU A 515 -26.98 -15.57 3.02
C LEU A 515 -26.10 -16.74 3.48
N CYS A 516 -26.53 -17.99 3.30
CA CYS A 516 -25.71 -19.17 3.62
C CYS A 516 -24.46 -19.25 2.73
N PHE A 517 -24.58 -18.95 1.43
CA PHE A 517 -23.42 -18.86 0.55
C PHE A 517 -22.48 -17.71 0.92
N LEU A 518 -23.01 -16.54 1.27
CA LEU A 518 -22.22 -15.40 1.72
C LEU A 518 -21.54 -15.70 3.08
N CYS A 519 -22.21 -16.45 3.94
CA CYS A 519 -21.64 -16.88 5.24
C CYS A 519 -20.36 -17.70 5.05
N SER A 520 -20.26 -18.55 4.02
CA SER A 520 -19.05 -19.31 3.75
C SER A 520 -17.81 -18.42 3.52
N LEU A 521 -18.00 -17.19 3.05
CA LEU A 521 -16.91 -16.21 2.84
C LEU A 521 -16.35 -15.69 4.17
N THR A 522 -17.12 -15.67 5.25
CA THR A 522 -16.64 -15.22 6.56
C THR A 522 -15.60 -16.17 7.17
N PHE A 523 -15.53 -17.42 6.67
CA PHE A 523 -14.53 -18.41 7.08
C PHE A 523 -13.19 -18.23 6.37
N ILE A 524 -13.13 -17.41 5.31
CA ILE A 524 -11.93 -17.15 4.53
C ILE A 524 -11.21 -15.91 5.09
N GLY A 525 -9.89 -15.96 5.19
CA GLY A 525 -9.05 -14.85 5.62
C GLY A 525 -8.48 -15.00 7.04
N ARG A 526 -7.71 -13.99 7.45
CA ARG A 526 -7.03 -13.98 8.77
C ARG A 526 -8.05 -13.85 9.90
N PRO A 527 -8.03 -14.74 10.91
CA PRO A 527 -8.90 -14.65 12.06
C PRO A 527 -8.69 -13.35 12.85
N THR A 528 -9.77 -12.57 13.01
CA THR A 528 -9.87 -11.41 13.89
C THR A 528 -10.95 -11.67 14.93
N GLU A 529 -11.02 -10.89 16.01
CA GLU A 529 -12.07 -11.05 17.04
C GLU A 529 -13.46 -11.01 16.42
N TRP A 530 -13.76 -10.00 15.62
CA TRP A 530 -15.04 -9.88 14.92
C TRP A 530 -15.31 -11.02 13.94
N SER A 531 -14.30 -11.45 13.19
CA SER A 531 -14.44 -12.54 12.24
C SER A 531 -14.73 -13.86 12.94
N CYS A 532 -14.10 -14.16 14.09
CA CYS A 532 -14.36 -15.36 14.87
C CYS A 532 -15.77 -15.38 15.48
N MET A 533 -16.25 -14.26 15.99
CA MET A 533 -17.62 -14.13 16.49
C MET A 533 -18.65 -14.27 15.37
N LEU A 534 -18.41 -13.62 14.22
CA LEU A 534 -19.35 -13.60 13.10
C LEU A 534 -19.48 -14.96 12.40
N ARG A 535 -18.40 -15.74 12.24
CA ARG A 535 -18.42 -17.03 11.54
C ARG A 535 -19.52 -17.95 11.99
N HIS A 536 -19.51 -18.33 13.25
CA HIS A 536 -20.42 -19.33 13.81
C HIS A 536 -21.82 -18.79 14.11
N THR A 537 -21.95 -17.50 14.44
CA THR A 537 -23.26 -16.87 14.69
C THR A 537 -24.03 -16.62 13.38
N ALA A 538 -23.35 -16.07 12.36
CA ALA A 538 -23.96 -15.88 11.06
C ALA A 538 -24.39 -17.22 10.43
N PHE A 539 -23.51 -18.23 10.53
CA PHE A 539 -23.82 -19.59 10.12
C PHE A 539 -25.07 -20.11 10.82
N GLY A 540 -25.12 -20.08 12.16
CA GLY A 540 -26.26 -20.62 12.94
C GLY A 540 -27.57 -19.94 12.56
N ILE A 541 -27.60 -18.63 12.46
CA ILE A 541 -28.80 -17.83 12.18
C ILE A 541 -29.28 -18.08 10.74
N THR A 542 -28.37 -18.06 9.76
CA THR A 542 -28.76 -18.22 8.33
C THR A 542 -29.27 -19.61 8.02
N PHE A 543 -28.69 -20.67 8.64
CA PHE A 543 -29.15 -22.03 8.47
C PHE A 543 -30.50 -22.29 9.16
N VAL A 544 -30.72 -21.76 10.36
CA VAL A 544 -32.04 -21.89 11.02
C VAL A 544 -33.09 -21.15 10.20
N LEU A 545 -32.81 -19.97 9.66
CA LEU A 545 -33.72 -19.26 8.79
C LEU A 545 -34.08 -20.11 7.56
N CYS A 546 -33.08 -20.76 6.93
CA CYS A 546 -33.27 -21.63 5.79
C CYS A 546 -34.16 -22.84 6.12
N ILE A 547 -33.82 -23.58 7.19
CA ILE A 547 -34.56 -24.77 7.60
C ILE A 547 -35.97 -24.40 8.06
N SER A 548 -36.16 -23.29 8.74
CA SER A 548 -37.48 -22.79 9.16
C SER A 548 -38.38 -22.46 7.95
N CYS A 549 -37.82 -21.92 6.86
CA CYS A 549 -38.57 -21.73 5.61
C CYS A 549 -38.97 -23.09 4.99
N VAL A 550 -38.09 -24.08 4.95
CA VAL A 550 -38.39 -25.42 4.44
C VAL A 550 -39.45 -26.11 5.30
N LEU A 551 -39.32 -26.00 6.63
CA LEU A 551 -40.30 -26.51 7.61
C LEU A 551 -41.65 -25.87 7.40
N GLY A 552 -41.70 -24.53 7.25
CA GLY A 552 -42.95 -23.80 6.95
C GLY A 552 -43.61 -24.30 5.68
N LYS A 553 -42.84 -24.52 4.60
CA LYS A 553 -43.35 -25.12 3.35
C LYS A 553 -43.92 -26.53 3.56
N THR A 554 -43.25 -27.36 4.35
CA THR A 554 -43.69 -28.73 4.65
C THR A 554 -45.00 -28.70 5.42
N ILE A 555 -45.13 -27.81 6.42
CA ILE A 555 -46.40 -27.64 7.18
C ILE A 555 -47.51 -27.18 6.28
N VAL A 556 -47.29 -26.23 5.37
CA VAL A 556 -48.28 -25.75 4.39
C VAL A 556 -48.79 -26.91 3.53
N VAL A 557 -47.91 -27.79 3.03
CA VAL A 557 -48.31 -28.96 2.21
C VAL A 557 -49.14 -29.94 3.04
N LEU A 558 -48.79 -30.22 4.29
CA LEU A 558 -49.54 -31.08 5.20
C LEU A 558 -50.89 -30.50 5.53
N MET A 559 -50.99 -29.18 5.79
CA MET A 559 -52.24 -28.51 6.14
C MET A 559 -53.16 -28.41 4.93
N ALA A 560 -52.62 -28.13 3.72
CA ALA A 560 -53.37 -28.13 2.49
C ALA A 560 -54.04 -29.49 2.25
N PHE A 561 -53.34 -30.59 2.52
CA PHE A 561 -53.93 -31.92 2.40
C PHE A 561 -55.03 -32.18 3.46
N LYS A 562 -54.80 -31.82 4.73
CA LYS A 562 -55.82 -31.96 5.79
C LYS A 562 -57.06 -31.11 5.50
N ALA A 563 -56.93 -30.00 4.82
CA ALA A 563 -58.03 -29.12 4.43
C ALA A 563 -58.89 -29.72 3.28
N THR A 564 -58.40 -30.70 2.54
CA THR A 564 -59.21 -31.42 1.52
C THR A 564 -60.13 -32.48 2.16
N LEU A 565 -60.00 -32.77 3.44
CA LEU A 565 -60.90 -33.66 4.15
C LEU A 565 -62.22 -32.94 4.56
N PRO A 566 -63.40 -33.56 4.35
CA PRO A 566 -64.66 -32.87 4.63
C PRO A 566 -64.81 -32.55 6.12
N GLY A 567 -65.11 -31.28 6.44
CA GLY A 567 -65.32 -30.78 7.79
C GLY A 567 -64.12 -30.09 8.49
N SER A 568 -62.98 -29.94 7.82
CA SER A 568 -61.78 -29.33 8.48
C SER A 568 -61.65 -27.82 8.19
N ASN A 569 -61.61 -26.98 9.24
CA ASN A 569 -61.37 -25.55 9.19
C ASN A 569 -59.85 -25.18 9.35
N VAL A 570 -58.95 -26.13 9.10
CA VAL A 570 -57.52 -26.05 9.46
C VAL A 570 -56.75 -24.95 8.66
N MET A 571 -57.20 -24.63 7.45
CA MET A 571 -56.58 -23.56 6.63
C MET A 571 -56.72 -22.16 7.23
N LYS A 572 -57.76 -21.92 8.06
CA LYS A 572 -57.98 -20.62 8.74
C LYS A 572 -56.93 -20.32 9.78
N TRP A 573 -56.28 -21.36 10.36
CA TRP A 573 -55.32 -21.24 11.45
C TRP A 573 -53.87 -21.08 10.98
N PHE A 574 -53.56 -21.30 9.71
CA PHE A 574 -52.17 -21.24 9.17
C PHE A 574 -52.07 -20.38 7.89
N GLY A 575 -52.50 -19.14 8.02
CA GLY A 575 -52.44 -18.14 6.93
C GLY A 575 -50.99 -17.62 6.71
N PRO A 576 -50.77 -16.77 5.67
CA PRO A 576 -49.43 -16.24 5.38
C PRO A 576 -48.75 -15.48 6.54
N ALA A 577 -49.54 -14.80 7.38
CA ALA A 577 -49.02 -14.09 8.55
C ALA A 577 -48.47 -15.05 9.59
N GLN A 578 -49.15 -16.16 9.88
CA GLN A 578 -48.70 -17.20 10.84
C GLN A 578 -47.46 -17.94 10.33
N GLN A 579 -47.36 -18.13 8.99
CA GLN A 579 -46.17 -18.74 8.39
C GLN A 579 -44.93 -17.85 8.58
N ARG A 580 -45.06 -16.54 8.37
CA ARG A 580 -43.96 -15.58 8.64
C ARG A 580 -43.60 -15.55 10.13
N LEU A 581 -44.60 -15.50 10.99
CA LEU A 581 -44.39 -15.46 12.44
C LEU A 581 -43.70 -16.73 12.94
N SER A 582 -44.03 -17.92 12.42
CA SER A 582 -43.39 -19.17 12.81
C SER A 582 -41.90 -19.19 12.36
N VAL A 583 -41.58 -18.76 11.12
CA VAL A 583 -40.18 -18.65 10.68
C VAL A 583 -39.40 -17.66 11.55
N LEU A 584 -40.02 -16.52 11.87
CA LEU A 584 -39.42 -15.52 12.76
C LEU A 584 -39.16 -16.07 14.15
N ALA A 585 -40.14 -16.77 14.75
CA ALA A 585 -40.03 -17.34 16.07
C ALA A 585 -38.90 -18.38 16.18
N PHE A 586 -38.78 -19.29 15.21
CA PHE A 586 -37.68 -20.27 15.19
C PHE A 586 -36.32 -19.58 15.00
N THR A 587 -36.25 -18.53 14.18
CA THR A 587 -35.03 -17.79 13.99
C THR A 587 -34.61 -16.97 15.22
N LEU A 588 -35.59 -16.37 15.93
CA LEU A 588 -35.33 -15.62 17.18
C LEU A 588 -34.77 -16.51 18.29
N ILE A 589 -35.25 -17.76 18.41
CA ILE A 589 -34.66 -18.72 19.36
C ILE A 589 -33.19 -18.94 19.08
N GLN A 590 -32.82 -19.10 17.84
CA GLN A 590 -31.41 -19.23 17.45
C GLN A 590 -30.59 -17.97 17.73
N VAL A 591 -31.15 -16.80 17.46
CA VAL A 591 -30.52 -15.51 17.78
C VAL A 591 -30.27 -15.43 19.27
N LEU A 592 -31.24 -15.83 20.11
CA LEU A 592 -31.09 -15.86 21.58
C LEU A 592 -29.95 -16.79 22.01
N ILE A 593 -29.88 -18.01 21.45
CA ILE A 593 -28.80 -18.96 21.73
C ILE A 593 -27.44 -18.33 21.36
N CYS A 594 -27.33 -17.69 20.18
CA CYS A 594 -26.10 -17.01 19.74
C CYS A 594 -25.73 -15.83 20.65
N VAL A 595 -26.70 -15.02 21.08
CA VAL A 595 -26.45 -13.88 21.99
C VAL A 595 -25.97 -14.38 23.33
N LEU A 596 -26.60 -15.40 23.91
CA LEU A 596 -26.17 -16.02 25.18
C LEU A 596 -24.73 -16.57 25.05
N TRP A 597 -24.41 -17.22 23.95
CA TRP A 597 -23.06 -17.71 23.73
C TRP A 597 -22.05 -16.58 23.65
N LEU A 598 -22.32 -15.52 22.89
CA LEU A 598 -21.43 -14.35 22.72
C LEU A 598 -21.24 -13.58 24.06
N THR A 599 -22.26 -13.52 24.90
CA THR A 599 -22.16 -12.81 26.19
C THR A 599 -21.42 -13.59 27.27
N ILE A 600 -21.55 -14.91 27.27
CA ILE A 600 -20.92 -15.78 28.31
C ILE A 600 -19.48 -16.10 27.94
N SER A 601 -19.20 -16.46 26.68
CA SER A 601 -17.86 -16.90 26.25
C SER A 601 -17.70 -16.76 24.75
N PRO A 602 -17.35 -15.55 24.25
CA PRO A 602 -17.25 -15.28 22.82
C PRO A 602 -16.08 -16.03 22.18
N PRO A 603 -16.20 -16.46 20.93
CA PRO A 603 -15.10 -16.99 20.15
C PRO A 603 -14.02 -15.90 19.91
N PHE A 604 -12.74 -16.29 20.01
CA PHE A 604 -11.60 -15.38 19.88
C PHE A 604 -10.46 -15.98 19.05
N PRO A 605 -9.57 -15.15 18.45
CA PRO A 605 -8.43 -15.65 17.71
C PRO A 605 -7.37 -16.23 18.66
N TYR A 606 -6.90 -17.43 18.38
CA TYR A 606 -5.95 -18.18 19.19
C TYR A 606 -4.75 -18.65 18.36
N LYS A 607 -3.54 -18.54 18.93
CA LYS A 607 -2.30 -19.05 18.32
C LYS A 607 -2.10 -20.50 18.72
N ASN A 608 -2.38 -21.42 17.80
CA ASN A 608 -2.18 -22.85 18.06
C ASN A 608 -0.73 -23.25 17.81
N MET A 609 -0.04 -23.71 18.87
CA MET A 609 1.33 -24.21 18.86
C MET A 609 1.42 -25.71 19.10
N LYS A 610 0.28 -26.41 19.31
CA LYS A 610 0.27 -27.82 19.74
C LYS A 610 0.50 -28.83 18.60
N TYR A 611 0.04 -28.55 17.39
CA TYR A 611 0.02 -29.52 16.29
C TYR A 611 1.19 -29.38 15.31
N TYR A 612 1.83 -28.20 15.23
CA TYR A 612 2.94 -27.97 14.30
C TYR A 612 4.11 -27.34 15.05
N LYS A 613 5.23 -28.07 15.12
CA LYS A 613 6.45 -27.59 15.80
C LYS A 613 7.15 -26.43 15.06
N GLU A 614 6.90 -26.28 13.77
CA GLU A 614 7.63 -25.32 12.90
C GLU A 614 6.82 -24.08 12.51
N LYS A 615 5.50 -24.06 12.73
CA LYS A 615 4.64 -22.93 12.29
C LYS A 615 3.55 -22.64 13.34
N ILE A 616 3.44 -21.36 13.70
CA ILE A 616 2.33 -20.85 14.53
C ILE A 616 1.11 -20.68 13.63
N ILE A 617 0.03 -21.41 13.89
CA ILE A 617 -1.24 -21.29 13.18
C ILE A 617 -2.18 -20.40 13.99
N LEU A 618 -2.70 -19.36 13.34
CA LEU A 618 -3.75 -18.53 13.90
C LEU A 618 -5.11 -19.12 13.53
N GLU A 619 -5.91 -19.52 14.52
CA GLU A 619 -7.25 -20.09 14.35
C GLU A 619 -8.24 -19.48 15.32
N CYS A 620 -9.55 -19.68 15.08
CA CYS A 620 -10.58 -19.23 16.01
C CYS A 620 -10.81 -20.29 17.09
N ASN A 621 -10.65 -19.92 18.35
CA ASN A 621 -11.10 -20.74 19.47
C ASN A 621 -12.59 -20.48 19.70
N LEU A 622 -13.36 -21.54 19.94
CA LEU A 622 -14.81 -21.47 20.14
C LEU A 622 -15.24 -20.79 21.45
N GLY A 623 -14.30 -20.49 22.34
CA GLY A 623 -14.59 -19.99 23.69
C GLY A 623 -15.32 -21.05 24.53
N SER A 624 -16.61 -21.28 24.25
CA SER A 624 -17.40 -22.34 24.88
C SER A 624 -17.76 -23.44 23.88
N THR A 625 -17.30 -24.66 24.15
CA THR A 625 -17.67 -25.86 23.38
C THR A 625 -19.18 -26.14 23.51
N ILE A 626 -19.76 -25.89 24.66
CA ILE A 626 -21.21 -26.09 24.92
C ILE A 626 -22.02 -25.13 24.04
N GLY A 627 -21.63 -23.87 23.93
CA GLY A 627 -22.31 -22.88 23.09
C GLY A 627 -22.32 -23.29 21.62
N PHE A 628 -21.20 -23.78 21.09
CA PHE A 628 -21.10 -24.28 19.72
C PHE A 628 -22.04 -25.48 19.49
N TRP A 629 -22.03 -26.49 20.38
CA TRP A 629 -22.90 -27.63 20.27
C TRP A 629 -24.39 -27.31 20.50
N ALA A 630 -24.72 -26.28 21.27
CA ALA A 630 -26.10 -25.79 21.40
C ALA A 630 -26.62 -25.20 20.08
N VAL A 631 -25.81 -24.41 19.39
CA VAL A 631 -26.12 -23.86 18.03
C VAL A 631 -26.37 -24.99 17.06
N LEU A 632 -25.44 -25.95 16.95
CA LEU A 632 -25.58 -27.10 16.06
C LEU A 632 -26.73 -28.04 16.45
N GLY A 633 -26.95 -28.25 17.74
CA GLY A 633 -28.02 -29.11 18.26
C GLY A 633 -29.39 -28.56 17.91
N TYR A 634 -29.62 -27.27 17.98
CA TYR A 634 -30.88 -26.63 17.60
C TYR A 634 -31.13 -26.75 16.09
N ILE A 635 -30.10 -26.51 15.25
CA ILE A 635 -30.15 -26.76 13.79
C ILE A 635 -30.55 -28.21 13.49
N GLY A 636 -29.89 -29.16 14.19
CA GLY A 636 -30.15 -30.61 14.04
C GLY A 636 -31.57 -30.99 14.44
N LEU A 637 -32.08 -30.42 15.53
CA LEU A 637 -33.46 -30.65 16.00
C LEU A 637 -34.47 -30.19 14.94
N LEU A 638 -34.33 -28.98 14.41
CA LEU A 638 -35.22 -28.44 13.40
C LEU A 638 -35.14 -29.24 12.08
N ALA A 639 -33.92 -29.67 11.71
CA ALA A 639 -33.72 -30.48 10.52
C ALA A 639 -34.36 -31.87 10.65
N ALA A 640 -34.22 -32.52 11.80
CA ALA A 640 -34.86 -33.80 12.07
C ALA A 640 -36.41 -33.69 12.06
N LEU A 641 -36.95 -32.63 12.68
CA LEU A 641 -38.39 -32.34 12.63
C LEU A 641 -38.86 -32.12 11.19
N CYS A 642 -38.14 -31.32 10.42
CA CYS A 642 -38.46 -31.08 9.02
C CYS A 642 -38.42 -32.37 8.19
N PHE A 643 -37.39 -33.20 8.41
CA PHE A 643 -37.27 -34.49 7.71
C PHE A 643 -38.43 -35.43 8.04
N ILE A 644 -38.78 -35.60 9.32
CA ILE A 644 -39.89 -36.46 9.73
C ILE A 644 -41.21 -36.00 9.10
N LEU A 645 -41.52 -34.71 9.19
CA LEU A 645 -42.77 -34.16 8.64
C LEU A 645 -42.79 -34.27 7.10
N SER A 646 -41.68 -34.02 6.42
CA SER A 646 -41.63 -34.17 4.97
C SER A 646 -41.70 -35.63 4.51
N PHE A 647 -41.11 -36.54 5.30
CA PHE A 647 -41.20 -37.99 5.04
C PHE A 647 -42.65 -38.52 5.22
N MET A 648 -43.39 -38.03 6.20
CA MET A 648 -44.80 -38.32 6.37
C MET A 648 -45.62 -37.75 5.19
N ALA A 649 -45.30 -36.56 4.71
CA ALA A 649 -45.94 -35.89 3.57
C ALA A 649 -45.68 -36.57 2.21
N ARG A 650 -44.64 -37.38 2.08
CA ARG A 650 -44.29 -38.05 0.80
C ARG A 650 -45.35 -39.04 0.28
N LYS A 651 -46.19 -39.58 1.17
CA LYS A 651 -47.27 -40.55 0.84
C LYS A 651 -48.51 -39.88 0.26
N LEU A 652 -48.50 -38.53 0.13
CA LEU A 652 -49.61 -37.75 -0.41
C LEU A 652 -49.66 -37.94 -1.96
N PRO A 653 -50.87 -37.77 -2.58
CA PRO A 653 -51.03 -37.91 -4.01
C PRO A 653 -50.09 -37.05 -4.85
N ASP A 654 -49.86 -37.47 -6.12
CA ASP A 654 -48.86 -36.88 -7.02
C ASP A 654 -48.97 -35.36 -7.27
N ASN A 655 -50.08 -34.74 -6.93
CA ASN A 655 -50.28 -33.28 -7.00
C ASN A 655 -49.39 -32.50 -6.02
N PHE A 656 -48.74 -33.16 -5.06
CA PHE A 656 -47.89 -32.59 -4.02
C PHE A 656 -46.40 -33.02 -4.16
N ASN A 657 -45.89 -33.11 -5.39
CA ASN A 657 -44.48 -33.51 -5.64
C ASN A 657 -43.44 -32.68 -4.88
N GLU A 658 -43.78 -31.45 -4.40
CA GLU A 658 -42.91 -30.61 -3.59
C GLU A 658 -42.46 -31.32 -2.33
N ALA A 659 -43.31 -32.14 -1.67
CA ALA A 659 -42.94 -32.90 -0.48
C ALA A 659 -41.87 -33.95 -0.75
N LYS A 660 -41.86 -34.58 -1.95
CA LYS A 660 -40.84 -35.54 -2.35
C LYS A 660 -39.49 -34.84 -2.53
N PHE A 661 -39.44 -33.66 -3.17
CA PHE A 661 -38.23 -32.88 -3.34
C PHE A 661 -37.69 -32.34 -2.02
N ILE A 662 -38.53 -31.87 -1.11
CA ILE A 662 -38.15 -31.45 0.23
C ILE A 662 -37.59 -32.62 1.03
N THR A 663 -38.27 -33.81 0.98
CA THR A 663 -37.73 -35.00 1.68
C THR A 663 -36.36 -35.38 1.20
N PHE A 664 -36.14 -35.38 -0.12
CA PHE A 664 -34.83 -35.70 -0.70
C PHE A 664 -33.77 -34.66 -0.33
N SER A 665 -34.09 -33.38 -0.37
CA SER A 665 -33.17 -32.31 0.05
C SER A 665 -32.78 -32.40 1.53
N MET A 666 -33.75 -32.76 2.39
CA MET A 666 -33.48 -32.94 3.82
C MET A 666 -32.69 -34.22 4.12
N LEU A 667 -32.85 -35.27 3.30
CA LEU A 667 -31.99 -36.47 3.38
C LEU A 667 -30.51 -36.09 3.12
N ILE A 668 -30.26 -35.37 2.02
CA ILE A 668 -28.90 -34.89 1.70
C ILE A 668 -28.37 -34.02 2.84
N PHE A 669 -29.17 -33.07 3.31
CA PHE A 669 -28.79 -32.22 4.43
C PHE A 669 -28.38 -33.03 5.67
N CYS A 670 -29.20 -33.96 6.11
CA CYS A 670 -28.89 -34.81 7.27
C CYS A 670 -27.66 -35.67 7.05
N ALA A 671 -27.46 -36.23 5.85
CA ALA A 671 -26.28 -37.02 5.52
C ALA A 671 -24.99 -36.19 5.60
N VAL A 672 -24.99 -34.96 5.07
CA VAL A 672 -23.85 -34.02 5.16
C VAL A 672 -23.53 -33.71 6.63
N TRP A 673 -24.53 -33.43 7.46
CA TRP A 673 -24.29 -33.05 8.86
C TRP A 673 -23.91 -34.24 9.76
N ILE A 674 -24.41 -35.45 9.49
CA ILE A 674 -23.96 -36.69 10.16
C ILE A 674 -22.47 -36.96 9.86
N THR A 675 -22.05 -36.77 8.61
CA THR A 675 -20.63 -36.96 8.20
C THR A 675 -19.73 -35.82 8.66
N PHE A 676 -20.28 -34.60 8.81
CA PHE A 676 -19.55 -33.43 9.31
C PHE A 676 -19.01 -33.64 10.72
N ILE A 677 -19.78 -34.18 11.64
CA ILE A 677 -19.39 -34.32 13.06
C ILE A 677 -18.08 -35.11 13.23
N PRO A 678 -17.94 -36.35 12.72
CA PRO A 678 -16.68 -37.09 12.85
C PRO A 678 -15.54 -36.43 12.04
N ALA A 679 -15.84 -35.86 10.87
CA ALA A 679 -14.83 -35.16 10.06
C ALA A 679 -14.29 -33.92 10.79
N TYR A 680 -15.14 -33.13 11.44
CA TYR A 680 -14.75 -31.94 12.18
C TYR A 680 -13.88 -32.29 13.41
N VAL A 681 -14.27 -33.31 14.18
CA VAL A 681 -13.53 -33.75 15.36
C VAL A 681 -12.17 -34.35 15.01
N SER A 682 -12.07 -35.05 13.87
CA SER A 682 -10.82 -35.68 13.41
C SER A 682 -9.86 -34.77 12.64
N SER A 683 -10.28 -33.54 12.26
CA SER A 683 -9.51 -32.64 11.41
C SER A 683 -9.00 -31.43 12.20
N PRO A 684 -7.78 -31.43 12.77
CA PRO A 684 -7.27 -30.31 13.54
C PRO A 684 -6.79 -29.14 12.67
N GLY A 685 -6.90 -27.92 13.17
CA GLY A 685 -6.30 -26.72 12.59
C GLY A 685 -7.00 -26.21 11.32
N LYS A 686 -6.24 -25.95 10.26
CA LYS A 686 -6.79 -25.41 9.00
C LYS A 686 -7.81 -26.30 8.31
N PHE A 687 -7.76 -27.60 8.53
CA PHE A 687 -8.67 -28.57 7.91
C PHE A 687 -10.07 -28.52 8.50
N SER A 688 -10.24 -28.15 9.79
CA SER A 688 -11.57 -27.97 10.40
C SER A 688 -12.37 -26.88 9.67
N VAL A 689 -11.74 -25.76 9.31
CA VAL A 689 -12.38 -24.67 8.53
C VAL A 689 -12.81 -25.15 7.14
N ALA A 690 -11.98 -25.97 6.48
CA ALA A 690 -12.33 -26.53 5.18
C ALA A 690 -13.54 -27.46 5.27
N VAL A 691 -13.61 -28.31 6.31
CA VAL A 691 -14.75 -29.19 6.58
C VAL A 691 -16.04 -28.39 6.84
N GLU A 692 -15.95 -27.30 7.60
CA GLU A 692 -17.08 -26.38 7.85
C GLU A 692 -17.59 -25.75 6.55
N ILE A 693 -16.70 -25.17 5.74
CA ILE A 693 -17.06 -24.57 4.44
C ILE A 693 -17.71 -25.61 3.54
N PHE A 694 -17.15 -26.82 3.44
CA PHE A 694 -17.69 -27.89 2.64
C PHE A 694 -19.11 -28.28 3.09
N ALA A 695 -19.34 -28.46 4.39
CA ALA A 695 -20.66 -28.79 4.92
C ALA A 695 -21.69 -27.69 4.62
N ILE A 696 -21.31 -26.41 4.76
CA ILE A 696 -22.14 -25.26 4.43
C ILE A 696 -22.54 -25.26 2.95
N LEU A 697 -21.55 -25.39 2.07
CA LEU A 697 -21.80 -25.37 0.63
C LEU A 697 -22.59 -26.58 0.15
N ALA A 698 -22.24 -27.80 0.57
CA ALA A 698 -22.92 -29.03 0.19
C ALA A 698 -24.40 -29.02 0.62
N SER A 699 -24.68 -28.56 1.84
CA SER A 699 -26.06 -28.44 2.35
C SER A 699 -26.86 -27.39 1.57
N SER A 700 -26.25 -26.22 1.32
CA SER A 700 -26.92 -25.12 0.61
C SER A 700 -27.18 -25.46 -0.85
N PHE A 701 -26.24 -26.12 -1.54
CA PHE A 701 -26.43 -26.61 -2.91
C PHE A 701 -27.46 -27.74 -2.95
N GLY A 702 -27.43 -28.68 -1.99
CA GLY A 702 -28.43 -29.72 -1.91
C GLY A 702 -29.87 -29.19 -1.84
N LEU A 703 -30.08 -28.18 -0.97
CA LEU A 703 -31.36 -27.51 -0.88
C LEU A 703 -31.73 -26.73 -2.15
N LEU A 704 -30.77 -25.99 -2.73
CA LEU A 704 -31.01 -25.21 -3.95
C LEU A 704 -31.40 -26.12 -5.14
N PHE A 705 -30.59 -27.15 -5.40
CA PHE A 705 -30.80 -28.04 -6.54
C PHE A 705 -32.07 -28.88 -6.38
N CYS A 706 -32.29 -29.49 -5.24
CA CYS A 706 -33.46 -30.37 -5.07
C CYS A 706 -34.77 -29.61 -5.08
N ILE A 707 -34.82 -28.39 -4.53
CA ILE A 707 -36.10 -27.63 -4.41
C ILE A 707 -36.33 -26.77 -5.64
N PHE A 708 -35.31 -26.12 -6.21
CA PHE A 708 -35.47 -25.11 -7.25
C PHE A 708 -35.13 -25.58 -8.67
N ALA A 709 -34.16 -26.50 -8.85
CA ALA A 709 -33.77 -26.94 -10.21
C ALA A 709 -34.95 -27.61 -10.99
N PRO A 710 -35.78 -28.47 -10.38
CA PRO A 710 -36.93 -29.03 -11.11
C PRO A 710 -37.94 -27.96 -11.57
N LYS A 711 -38.10 -26.90 -10.77
CA LYS A 711 -39.00 -25.78 -11.09
C LYS A 711 -38.42 -24.89 -12.21
N CYS A 712 -37.10 -24.59 -12.13
CA CYS A 712 -36.41 -23.89 -13.21
C CYS A 712 -36.46 -24.65 -14.52
N TYR A 713 -36.30 -25.98 -14.49
CA TYR A 713 -36.43 -26.83 -15.66
C TYR A 713 -37.79 -26.70 -16.34
N ILE A 714 -38.91 -26.74 -15.56
CA ILE A 714 -40.24 -26.58 -16.10
C ILE A 714 -40.47 -25.16 -16.65
N ILE A 715 -39.97 -24.12 -15.95
CA ILE A 715 -40.16 -22.72 -16.37
C ILE A 715 -39.40 -22.41 -17.67
N LEU A 716 -38.18 -22.95 -17.84
CA LEU A 716 -37.29 -22.61 -18.96
C LEU A 716 -37.42 -23.56 -20.15
N LEU A 717 -37.52 -24.88 -19.89
CA LEU A 717 -37.39 -25.91 -20.93
C LEU A 717 -38.72 -26.59 -21.28
N LYS A 718 -39.71 -26.53 -20.38
CA LYS A 718 -41.04 -27.11 -20.64
C LYS A 718 -42.17 -26.15 -20.25
N PRO A 719 -42.27 -24.98 -20.87
CA PRO A 719 -43.27 -23.97 -20.51
C PRO A 719 -44.71 -24.47 -20.75
N GLU A 720 -44.90 -25.44 -21.64
CA GLU A 720 -46.21 -26.06 -21.90
C GLU A 720 -46.79 -26.81 -20.68
N GLN A 721 -45.90 -27.29 -19.78
CA GLN A 721 -46.34 -27.95 -18.53
C GLN A 721 -46.69 -26.95 -17.42
N ASN A 722 -46.38 -25.65 -17.60
CA ASN A 722 -46.65 -24.60 -16.65
C ASN A 722 -48.07 -24.04 -16.78
N THR A 723 -49.07 -24.91 -16.82
CA THR A 723 -50.50 -24.56 -16.90
C THR A 723 -51.24 -25.02 -15.64
N LYS A 724 -52.35 -24.32 -15.27
CA LYS A 724 -53.14 -24.67 -14.09
C LYS A 724 -53.67 -26.12 -14.16
N GLN A 725 -54.05 -26.62 -15.34
CA GLN A 725 -54.57 -27.97 -15.54
C GLN A 725 -53.51 -29.07 -15.30
N ASN A 726 -52.28 -28.85 -15.73
CA ASN A 726 -51.21 -29.83 -15.54
C ASN A 726 -50.66 -29.84 -14.10
N ILE A 727 -50.74 -28.72 -13.37
CA ILE A 727 -50.31 -28.58 -12.00
C ILE A 727 -51.35 -29.16 -11.01
N MET A 728 -52.66 -29.03 -11.29
CA MET A 728 -53.73 -29.52 -10.43
C MET A 728 -54.16 -30.97 -10.71
N GLY A 729 -53.58 -31.64 -11.72
CA GLY A 729 -53.92 -33.02 -12.10
C GLY A 729 -55.24 -33.13 -12.86
N LYS A 730 -55.30 -33.99 -13.89
CA LYS A 730 -56.54 -34.32 -14.57
C LYS A 730 -57.46 -35.04 -13.57
N THR A 731 -58.52 -34.39 -13.13
CA THR A 731 -59.63 -35.03 -12.45
C THR A 731 -60.26 -35.99 -13.45
N THR A 732 -59.87 -37.24 -13.43
CA THR A 732 -60.57 -38.30 -14.15
C THR A 732 -61.83 -38.60 -13.36
N TYR A 733 -62.94 -37.95 -13.70
CA TYR A 733 -64.26 -38.44 -13.36
C TYR A 733 -64.43 -39.78 -14.09
N LYS A 734 -64.30 -40.90 -13.40
CA LYS A 734 -64.96 -42.15 -13.81
C LYS A 734 -66.40 -42.01 -13.39
N ALA A 735 -67.27 -41.75 -14.37
CA ALA A 735 -68.68 -41.98 -14.22
C ALA A 735 -68.94 -43.48 -14.06
N TYR A 736 -69.62 -43.85 -12.99
CA TYR A 736 -70.43 -45.03 -12.87
C TYR A 736 -71.84 -44.57 -12.68
#